data_98566ef215ffe3495d656e0b6d0ee19c
#
_entry.id   98566ef215ffe3495d656e0b6d0ee19c
#
_cell.length_a   1.000
_cell.length_b   1.000
_cell.length_c   1.000
_cell.angle_alpha   90.00
_cell.angle_beta   90.00
_cell.angle_gamma   90.00
#
_symmetry.space_group_name_H-M   'P 1'
#
loop_
_entity.id
_entity.type
_entity.pdbx_description
1 polymer ?
#
loop_
_entity_poly.entity_id
_entity_poly.type
_entity_poly.pdbx_seq_one_letter_code
_entity_poly.pdbx_strand_id
1 'polypeptide(L)'
;MDDLPLAADFPQATREQWLKLVEGVLKGADFEKKLVSRSHDGIAIQPLYPKAEGSASIAREQAGRWRVSQRVDHPDPAKANELALIDLEGGADALTLVTRNAPASRGFGVAIDTVDDLDRALGGVMLDLIHLRVDAGGHGRHMAALVLALAQRRGHRLFDLSLDLGLDPIGAMAAQGRMSTSWDAMTVRMGDTLAHLTAQGFAGRAFLADGRIYHEAGASEAQELAAVLATGLAYLRALEAGGHSLDAARKALAFLLVADADEFFTVAKLRALRRLWARVEQACGLDPKPIRLHAETAWRMTTRRDPWVNMLRTTVAAFSAGIGGADAITVLPFTAALGLPDAFARRIARNTQLILLDESNLARVADPAAGAGGFEALTDALCEKAWGLFQEIEREGGILESLTGGALQARIAAVRAQREKAVATRREPITGTSEFPNIGEADVSVLLPSLLWRGIEGGGVSDSLSKAGADTPTSNSSPQEGNGQDGATAPAETSFAGLLKMASDGASLAQLAGTAAVSAPAAVAPLPSIRTAEPFERLRDLSDAYLARTGARPRVFLANLGPIAAFTARATFAKNFFEAGGIEAVMNDGFSDQDKLRQAYADSQAKLSCICSTDEIYEKHAVETAQTLRTAGSTLIYLAGRPGEREEELIRAGITTFIFAGCDTLKVLSRALDEACA
;
A
#
# COMPACT_ATOMS: atom_id res chain seq x y z
N MET A 1 12.54 39.90 -19.72
CA MET A 1 13.32 39.68 -18.50
C MET A 1 14.53 38.92 -18.94
N ASP A 2 15.70 39.51 -18.92
CA ASP A 2 16.93 38.81 -19.24
C ASP A 2 17.09 37.68 -18.21
N ASP A 3 17.25 36.44 -18.70
CA ASP A 3 17.55 35.27 -17.86
C ASP A 3 18.86 35.53 -17.11
N LEU A 4 18.80 35.91 -15.86
CA LEU A 4 19.95 35.98 -14.99
C LEU A 4 20.44 34.54 -14.73
N PRO A 5 21.59 34.14 -15.28
CA PRO A 5 22.11 32.80 -15.06
C PRO A 5 22.54 32.68 -13.60
N LEU A 6 21.74 31.99 -12.77
CA LEU A 6 21.94 31.84 -11.33
C LEU A 6 23.29 31.22 -10.90
N ALA A 7 24.01 30.61 -11.82
CA ALA A 7 25.29 29.95 -11.58
C ALA A 7 26.42 30.43 -12.50
N ALA A 8 26.31 31.62 -13.09
CA ALA A 8 27.30 32.12 -14.05
C ALA A 8 28.70 32.26 -13.48
N ASP A 9 28.83 32.52 -12.17
CA ASP A 9 30.09 32.70 -11.48
C ASP A 9 30.81 31.40 -11.12
N PHE A 10 30.15 30.23 -11.35
CA PHE A 10 30.72 28.92 -11.06
C PHE A 10 31.15 28.22 -12.36
N PRO A 11 32.40 27.68 -12.42
CA PRO A 11 32.81 26.91 -13.58
C PRO A 11 31.95 25.64 -13.71
N GLN A 12 31.47 25.34 -14.91
CA GLN A 12 30.75 24.10 -15.17
C GLN A 12 31.67 22.90 -14.98
N ALA A 13 31.35 22.04 -13.98
CA ALA A 13 32.07 20.80 -13.77
C ALA A 13 31.65 19.75 -14.81
N THR A 14 32.63 19.11 -15.46
CA THR A 14 32.35 17.99 -16.36
C THR A 14 32.14 16.68 -15.59
N ARG A 15 31.51 15.69 -16.24
CA ARG A 15 31.34 14.37 -15.66
C ARG A 15 32.68 13.70 -15.33
N GLU A 16 33.70 13.91 -16.17
CA GLU A 16 35.05 13.38 -15.97
C GLU A 16 35.70 13.96 -14.72
N GLN A 17 35.56 15.28 -14.50
CA GLN A 17 36.05 15.93 -13.27
C GLN A 17 35.35 15.37 -12.03
N TRP A 18 34.04 15.19 -12.09
CA TRP A 18 33.26 14.58 -11.00
C TRP A 18 33.72 13.14 -10.73
N LEU A 19 33.86 12.29 -11.76
CA LEU A 19 34.33 10.90 -11.62
C LEU A 19 35.70 10.84 -10.98
N LYS A 20 36.63 11.70 -11.37
CA LYS A 20 37.97 11.78 -10.79
C LYS A 20 37.95 12.09 -9.29
N LEU A 21 37.03 12.97 -8.85
CA LEU A 21 36.82 13.25 -7.43
C LEU A 21 36.25 12.05 -6.69
N VAL A 22 35.25 11.38 -7.29
CA VAL A 22 34.64 10.17 -6.74
C VAL A 22 35.66 9.04 -6.58
N GLU A 23 36.53 8.80 -7.58
CA GLU A 23 37.62 7.82 -7.49
C GLU A 23 38.57 8.11 -6.32
N GLY A 24 38.89 9.40 -6.10
CA GLY A 24 39.68 9.82 -4.95
C GLY A 24 39.03 9.53 -3.60
N VAL A 25 37.70 9.63 -3.49
CA VAL A 25 36.93 9.31 -2.28
C VAL A 25 36.78 7.80 -2.09
N LEU A 26 36.57 7.05 -3.18
CA LEU A 26 36.39 5.61 -3.14
C LEU A 26 37.67 4.84 -2.78
N LYS A 27 38.85 5.43 -2.96
CA LYS A 27 40.15 4.83 -2.61
C LYS A 27 40.33 3.40 -3.16
N GLY A 28 39.94 3.19 -4.40
CA GLY A 28 40.01 1.89 -5.07
C GLY A 28 38.82 0.95 -4.82
N ALA A 29 37.79 1.36 -4.09
CA ALA A 29 36.56 0.60 -4.01
C ALA A 29 35.78 0.70 -5.34
N ASP A 30 35.10 -0.39 -5.70
CA ASP A 30 34.33 -0.49 -6.94
C ASP A 30 33.16 0.48 -6.94
N PHE A 31 33.06 1.30 -7.99
CA PHE A 31 32.03 2.33 -8.18
C PHE A 31 30.62 1.73 -8.21
N GLU A 32 30.41 0.68 -9.00
CA GLU A 32 29.10 0.04 -9.16
C GLU A 32 28.60 -0.53 -7.82
N LYS A 33 29.48 -1.18 -7.05
CA LYS A 33 29.12 -1.78 -5.76
C LYS A 33 28.85 -0.78 -4.65
N LYS A 34 29.43 0.42 -4.74
CA LYS A 34 29.34 1.42 -3.66
C LYS A 34 28.31 2.50 -3.91
N LEU A 35 28.13 2.92 -5.15
CA LEU A 35 27.34 4.09 -5.50
C LEU A 35 26.11 3.80 -6.36
N VAL A 36 26.06 2.65 -7.04
CA VAL A 36 24.91 2.27 -7.85
C VAL A 36 23.99 1.36 -7.04
N SER A 37 22.77 1.80 -6.77
CA SER A 37 21.73 0.97 -6.17
C SER A 37 20.87 0.31 -7.26
N ARG A 38 20.08 -0.68 -6.85
CA ARG A 38 19.16 -1.37 -7.76
C ARG A 38 17.77 -1.47 -7.15
N SER A 39 16.76 -1.17 -7.95
CA SER A 39 15.36 -1.39 -7.58
C SER A 39 15.01 -2.88 -7.53
N HIS A 40 13.82 -3.20 -7.04
CA HIS A 40 13.27 -4.57 -7.10
C HIS A 40 13.03 -5.07 -8.54
N ASP A 41 12.93 -4.18 -9.51
CA ASP A 41 12.90 -4.49 -10.95
C ASP A 41 14.31 -4.71 -11.54
N GLY A 42 15.36 -4.55 -10.74
CA GLY A 42 16.75 -4.62 -11.19
C GLY A 42 17.22 -3.38 -11.96
N ILE A 43 16.45 -2.28 -11.95
CA ILE A 43 16.83 -1.01 -12.56
C ILE A 43 18.01 -0.43 -11.79
N ALA A 44 19.11 -0.12 -12.49
CA ALA A 44 20.27 0.52 -11.91
C ALA A 44 19.98 2.02 -11.68
N ILE A 45 20.17 2.48 -10.45
CA ILE A 45 19.99 3.88 -10.05
C ILE A 45 21.38 4.48 -9.89
N GLN A 46 21.72 5.39 -10.80
CA GLN A 46 23.01 6.08 -10.81
C GLN A 46 23.05 7.18 -9.74
N PRO A 47 24.20 7.46 -9.15
CA PRO A 47 24.32 8.54 -8.16
C PRO A 47 24.18 9.94 -8.76
N LEU A 48 24.32 10.08 -10.07
CA LEU A 48 24.18 11.34 -10.80
C LEU A 48 23.66 11.08 -12.21
N TYR A 49 22.68 11.87 -12.64
CA TYR A 49 22.15 11.88 -13.99
C TYR A 49 22.40 13.25 -14.66
N PRO A 50 22.80 13.29 -15.92
CA PRO A 50 22.86 14.53 -16.66
C PRO A 50 21.44 15.07 -16.93
N LYS A 51 21.31 16.37 -17.20
CA LYS A 51 20.07 16.95 -17.69
C LYS A 51 19.62 16.21 -18.95
N ALA A 52 18.35 15.84 -19.03
CA ALA A 52 17.80 15.23 -20.22
C ALA A 52 17.52 16.29 -21.28
N GLU A 53 17.89 15.99 -22.55
CA GLU A 53 17.65 16.87 -23.69
C GLU A 53 16.44 16.34 -24.47
N GLY A 54 15.62 17.25 -25.01
CA GLY A 54 14.50 16.92 -25.90
C GLY A 54 13.33 16.21 -25.23
N SER A 55 13.21 16.25 -23.91
CA SER A 55 12.11 15.65 -23.17
C SER A 55 10.79 16.34 -23.48
N ALA A 56 9.80 15.60 -23.93
CA ALA A 56 8.44 16.10 -24.11
C ALA A 56 7.70 16.09 -22.77
N SER A 57 6.90 17.14 -22.52
CA SER A 57 5.99 17.17 -21.38
C SER A 57 4.95 16.07 -21.49
N ILE A 58 4.71 15.36 -20.39
CA ILE A 58 3.70 14.29 -20.29
C ILE A 58 2.39 14.90 -19.82
N ALA A 59 1.43 15.04 -20.73
CA ALA A 59 0.18 15.75 -20.48
C ALA A 59 -0.75 14.98 -19.52
N ARG A 60 -1.35 15.70 -18.57
CA ARG A 60 -2.55 15.28 -17.82
C ARG A 60 -3.79 15.36 -18.72
N GLU A 61 -4.89 14.71 -18.27
CA GLU A 61 -6.19 14.87 -18.92
C GLU A 61 -6.67 16.32 -18.86
N GLN A 62 -6.48 16.96 -17.70
CA GLN A 62 -6.74 18.38 -17.49
C GLN A 62 -5.50 19.07 -16.91
N ALA A 63 -5.12 20.22 -17.48
CA ALA A 63 -4.04 21.03 -16.93
C ALA A 63 -4.48 21.69 -15.60
N GLY A 64 -3.51 22.00 -14.76
CA GLY A 64 -3.73 22.72 -13.49
C GLY A 64 -3.81 21.80 -12.26
N ARG A 65 -4.73 22.12 -11.35
CA ARG A 65 -4.88 21.43 -10.06
C ARG A 65 -5.35 19.99 -10.25
N TRP A 66 -4.79 19.06 -9.48
CA TRP A 66 -5.40 17.74 -9.30
C TRP A 66 -6.60 17.84 -8.36
N ARG A 67 -7.52 16.88 -8.45
CA ARG A 67 -8.66 16.77 -7.54
C ARG A 67 -8.21 16.27 -6.17
N VAL A 68 -8.60 16.98 -5.11
CA VAL A 68 -8.38 16.58 -3.71
C VAL A 68 -9.48 15.60 -3.32
N SER A 69 -9.20 14.31 -3.41
CA SER A 69 -10.18 13.26 -3.16
C SER A 69 -10.11 12.76 -1.72
N GLN A 70 -11.27 12.69 -1.05
CA GLN A 70 -11.44 12.13 0.29
C GLN A 70 -12.28 10.87 0.27
N ARG A 71 -11.92 9.90 1.12
CA ARG A 71 -12.65 8.64 1.23
C ARG A 71 -13.94 8.82 2.02
N VAL A 72 -15.02 8.22 1.53
CA VAL A 72 -16.31 8.08 2.22
C VAL A 72 -16.45 6.59 2.53
N ASP A 73 -16.12 6.18 3.74
CA ASP A 73 -15.93 4.77 4.12
C ASP A 73 -16.42 4.42 5.54
N HIS A 74 -17.16 5.30 6.21
CA HIS A 74 -17.82 4.97 7.46
C HIS A 74 -18.96 3.96 7.22
N PRO A 75 -19.10 2.85 8.01
CA PRO A 75 -20.13 1.85 7.78
C PRO A 75 -21.57 2.37 7.83
N ASP A 76 -21.86 3.32 8.72
CA ASP A 76 -23.16 3.99 8.80
C ASP A 76 -23.27 5.08 7.71
N PRO A 77 -24.25 5.02 6.80
CA PRO A 77 -24.43 6.01 5.73
C PRO A 77 -24.62 7.45 6.23
N ALA A 78 -25.31 7.68 7.36
CA ALA A 78 -25.54 9.01 7.89
C ALA A 78 -24.24 9.64 8.42
N LYS A 79 -23.42 8.85 9.15
CA LYS A 79 -22.10 9.30 9.60
C LYS A 79 -21.10 9.45 8.46
N ALA A 80 -21.19 8.58 7.45
CA ALA A 80 -20.43 8.74 6.21
C ALA A 80 -20.71 10.08 5.53
N ASN A 81 -21.98 10.48 5.52
CA ASN A 81 -22.43 11.78 5.00
C ASN A 81 -21.88 12.96 5.81
N GLU A 82 -22.01 12.93 7.13
CA GLU A 82 -21.47 13.99 7.99
C GLU A 82 -19.98 14.23 7.73
N LEU A 83 -19.18 13.15 7.66
CA LEU A 83 -17.76 13.23 7.38
C LEU A 83 -17.48 13.74 5.96
N ALA A 84 -18.25 13.31 4.96
CA ALA A 84 -18.10 13.76 3.58
C ALA A 84 -18.35 15.27 3.43
N LEU A 85 -19.41 15.80 4.08
CA LEU A 85 -19.73 17.21 4.05
C LEU A 85 -18.64 18.05 4.72
N ILE A 86 -18.11 17.61 5.88
CA ILE A 86 -16.98 18.27 6.55
C ILE A 86 -15.74 18.31 5.64
N ASP A 87 -15.47 17.23 4.89
CA ASP A 87 -14.34 17.20 3.99
C ASP A 87 -14.51 18.14 2.79
N LEU A 88 -15.72 18.20 2.21
CA LEU A 88 -16.04 19.11 1.11
C LEU A 88 -15.99 20.59 1.56
N GLU A 89 -16.60 20.92 2.70
CA GLU A 89 -16.51 22.25 3.31
C GLU A 89 -15.06 22.64 3.61
N GLY A 90 -14.23 21.66 3.96
CA GLY A 90 -12.81 21.83 4.24
C GLY A 90 -11.93 21.94 2.99
N GLY A 91 -12.46 21.91 1.78
CA GLY A 91 -11.74 22.15 0.53
C GLY A 91 -11.45 20.90 -0.32
N ALA A 92 -11.98 19.71 0.01
CA ALA A 92 -12.01 18.62 -0.92
C ALA A 92 -12.96 18.94 -2.09
N ASP A 93 -12.58 18.57 -3.31
CA ASP A 93 -13.41 18.74 -4.51
C ASP A 93 -13.72 17.40 -5.21
N ALA A 94 -13.36 16.30 -4.54
CA ALA A 94 -13.65 14.95 -4.97
C ALA A 94 -13.93 14.02 -3.78
N LEU A 95 -14.79 13.04 -4.00
CA LEU A 95 -15.06 11.95 -3.04
C LEU A 95 -14.80 10.60 -3.67
N THR A 96 -14.22 9.69 -2.88
CA THR A 96 -14.14 8.26 -3.22
C THR A 96 -15.10 7.51 -2.31
N LEU A 97 -16.24 7.09 -2.85
CA LEU A 97 -17.24 6.29 -2.14
C LEU A 97 -16.76 4.83 -2.09
N VAL A 98 -16.35 4.38 -0.93
CA VAL A 98 -15.88 3.00 -0.70
C VAL A 98 -16.98 2.23 -0.02
N THR A 99 -17.51 1.22 -0.68
CA THR A 99 -18.53 0.36 -0.09
C THR A 99 -17.92 -0.78 0.71
N ARG A 100 -18.70 -1.42 1.60
CA ARG A 100 -18.23 -2.54 2.43
C ARG A 100 -17.67 -3.73 1.63
N ASN A 101 -18.06 -3.88 0.37
CA ASN A 101 -17.63 -4.99 -0.49
C ASN A 101 -16.37 -4.68 -1.31
N ALA A 102 -15.86 -3.46 -1.23
CA ALA A 102 -14.64 -3.07 -1.92
C ALA A 102 -13.40 -3.74 -1.30
N PRO A 103 -12.43 -4.22 -2.09
CA PRO A 103 -11.17 -4.73 -1.57
C PRO A 103 -10.46 -3.72 -0.67
N ALA A 104 -10.53 -2.43 -1.02
CA ALA A 104 -9.92 -1.34 -0.26
C ALA A 104 -10.76 -0.87 0.95
N SER A 105 -11.86 -1.55 1.31
CA SER A 105 -12.69 -1.17 2.47
C SER A 105 -12.01 -1.37 3.82
N ARG A 106 -10.99 -2.23 3.89
CA ARG A 106 -10.23 -2.50 5.12
C ARG A 106 -11.09 -2.98 6.30
N GLY A 107 -12.20 -3.65 6.00
CA GLY A 107 -13.18 -4.08 7.00
C GLY A 107 -14.22 -3.01 7.38
N PHE A 108 -14.16 -1.85 6.74
CA PHE A 108 -15.12 -0.75 6.85
C PHE A 108 -15.94 -0.61 5.57
N GLY A 109 -16.16 0.62 5.12
CA GLY A 109 -16.90 0.94 3.91
C GLY A 109 -18.38 1.11 4.16
N VAL A 110 -18.99 2.01 3.40
CA VAL A 110 -20.39 2.40 3.58
C VAL A 110 -21.33 1.23 3.30
N ALA A 111 -22.26 0.97 4.21
CA ALA A 111 -23.28 -0.03 4.05
C ALA A 111 -24.40 0.51 3.14
N ILE A 112 -24.27 0.24 1.85
CA ILE A 112 -25.23 0.65 0.83
C ILE A 112 -25.89 -0.61 0.29
N ASP A 113 -27.16 -0.78 0.57
CA ASP A 113 -27.98 -1.85 0.05
C ASP A 113 -29.03 -1.36 -0.95
N THR A 114 -29.51 -0.13 -0.80
CA THR A 114 -30.54 0.48 -1.63
C THR A 114 -30.13 1.89 -2.10
N VAL A 115 -30.89 2.45 -3.03
CA VAL A 115 -30.73 3.84 -3.43
C VAL A 115 -31.00 4.81 -2.29
N ASP A 116 -31.82 4.45 -1.30
CA ASP A 116 -32.10 5.28 -0.11
C ASP A 116 -30.90 5.36 0.83
N ASP A 117 -30.14 4.27 0.98
CA ASP A 117 -28.89 4.28 1.73
C ASP A 117 -27.85 5.17 1.06
N LEU A 118 -27.77 5.09 -0.27
CA LEU A 118 -26.88 5.93 -1.06
C LEU A 118 -27.28 7.40 -0.99
N ASP A 119 -28.60 7.69 -1.05
CA ASP A 119 -29.13 9.06 -0.91
C ASP A 119 -28.83 9.64 0.48
N ARG A 120 -28.89 8.81 1.51
CA ARG A 120 -28.49 9.18 2.88
C ARG A 120 -26.99 9.41 2.99
N ALA A 121 -26.16 8.56 2.37
CA ALA A 121 -24.71 8.73 2.41
C ALA A 121 -24.20 9.94 1.64
N LEU A 122 -24.94 10.40 0.64
CA LEU A 122 -24.61 11.57 -0.18
C LEU A 122 -25.61 12.73 0.00
N GLY A 123 -26.36 12.75 1.12
CA GLY A 123 -27.31 13.82 1.46
C GLY A 123 -26.62 15.19 1.47
N GLY A 124 -27.19 16.20 0.81
CA GLY A 124 -26.60 17.53 0.71
C GLY A 124 -25.33 17.66 -0.14
N VAL A 125 -24.78 16.55 -0.65
CA VAL A 125 -23.65 16.60 -1.60
C VAL A 125 -24.16 17.02 -2.98
N MET A 126 -23.59 18.10 -3.50
CA MET A 126 -23.90 18.64 -4.85
C MET A 126 -23.07 17.87 -5.88
N LEU A 127 -23.67 16.81 -6.44
CA LEU A 127 -23.00 15.87 -7.34
C LEU A 127 -22.49 16.49 -8.65
N ASP A 128 -23.07 17.59 -9.06
CA ASP A 128 -22.70 18.39 -10.23
C ASP A 128 -21.48 19.30 -10.01
N LEU A 129 -21.11 19.54 -8.74
CA LEU A 129 -19.97 20.41 -8.38
C LEU A 129 -18.72 19.65 -8.01
N ILE A 130 -18.81 18.35 -7.72
CA ILE A 130 -17.69 17.54 -7.27
C ILE A 130 -17.37 16.42 -8.26
N HIS A 131 -16.19 15.83 -8.12
CA HIS A 131 -15.90 14.55 -8.76
C HIS A 131 -16.24 13.40 -7.77
N LEU A 132 -17.00 12.41 -8.23
CA LEU A 132 -17.31 11.22 -7.45
C LEU A 132 -16.70 9.97 -8.12
N ARG A 133 -15.81 9.27 -7.41
CA ARG A 133 -15.34 7.94 -7.78
C ARG A 133 -15.99 6.89 -6.88
N VAL A 134 -16.42 5.78 -7.48
CA VAL A 134 -17.04 4.66 -6.76
C VAL A 134 -16.03 3.51 -6.66
N ASP A 135 -15.95 2.88 -5.48
CA ASP A 135 -15.16 1.69 -5.20
C ASP A 135 -16.08 0.65 -4.55
N ALA A 136 -16.55 -0.31 -5.35
CA ALA A 136 -17.57 -1.29 -4.95
C ALA A 136 -17.12 -2.74 -5.21
N GLY A 137 -15.87 -2.96 -5.63
CA GLY A 137 -15.32 -4.29 -5.91
C GLY A 137 -16.20 -5.09 -6.89
N GLY A 138 -16.47 -6.36 -6.59
CA GLY A 138 -17.25 -7.25 -7.44
C GLY A 138 -18.71 -6.83 -7.66
N HIS A 139 -19.23 -5.86 -6.90
CA HIS A 139 -20.58 -5.30 -7.05
C HIS A 139 -20.62 -4.01 -7.89
N GLY A 140 -19.54 -3.66 -8.59
CA GLY A 140 -19.41 -2.39 -9.33
C GLY A 140 -20.59 -2.11 -10.27
N ARG A 141 -21.03 -3.10 -11.07
CA ARG A 141 -22.17 -2.94 -12.01
C ARG A 141 -23.49 -2.63 -11.29
N HIS A 142 -23.74 -3.30 -10.18
CA HIS A 142 -24.98 -3.10 -9.38
C HIS A 142 -24.93 -1.74 -8.66
N MET A 143 -23.77 -1.38 -8.12
CA MET A 143 -23.57 -0.07 -7.49
C MET A 143 -23.71 1.06 -8.52
N ALA A 144 -23.20 0.87 -9.74
CA ALA A 144 -23.41 1.83 -10.83
C ALA A 144 -24.91 2.06 -11.10
N ALA A 145 -25.73 1.01 -11.09
CA ALA A 145 -27.18 1.16 -11.24
C ALA A 145 -27.81 1.97 -10.09
N LEU A 146 -27.38 1.75 -8.84
CA LEU A 146 -27.83 2.56 -7.69
C LEU A 146 -27.41 4.03 -7.81
N VAL A 147 -26.18 4.31 -8.23
CA VAL A 147 -25.67 5.68 -8.42
C VAL A 147 -26.44 6.40 -9.53
N LEU A 148 -26.71 5.73 -10.64
CA LEU A 148 -27.53 6.30 -11.72
C LEU A 148 -28.99 6.52 -11.29
N ALA A 149 -29.57 5.59 -10.52
CA ALA A 149 -30.90 5.75 -9.96
C ALA A 149 -30.98 6.98 -9.03
N LEU A 150 -29.95 7.19 -8.20
CA LEU A 150 -29.85 8.39 -7.37
C LEU A 150 -29.74 9.67 -8.20
N ALA A 151 -28.89 9.67 -9.24
CA ALA A 151 -28.73 10.82 -10.12
C ALA A 151 -30.06 11.19 -10.80
N GLN A 152 -30.80 10.20 -11.31
CA GLN A 152 -32.14 10.39 -11.90
C GLN A 152 -33.15 10.90 -10.87
N ARG A 153 -33.17 10.34 -9.66
CA ARG A 153 -34.04 10.77 -8.56
C ARG A 153 -33.85 12.24 -8.20
N ARG A 154 -32.57 12.70 -8.23
CA ARG A 154 -32.20 14.10 -7.95
C ARG A 154 -32.31 15.03 -9.16
N GLY A 155 -32.76 14.51 -10.33
CA GLY A 155 -32.95 15.31 -11.53
C GLY A 155 -31.68 15.70 -12.27
N HIS A 156 -30.54 15.04 -11.98
CA HIS A 156 -29.28 15.30 -12.71
C HIS A 156 -29.26 14.62 -14.06
N ARG A 157 -28.72 15.29 -15.07
CA ARG A 157 -28.33 14.68 -16.34
C ARG A 157 -26.94 14.09 -16.18
N LEU A 158 -26.71 12.86 -16.66
CA LEU A 158 -25.42 12.17 -16.52
C LEU A 158 -24.26 12.91 -17.19
N PHE A 159 -24.55 13.71 -18.23
CA PHE A 159 -23.57 14.54 -18.90
C PHE A 159 -22.98 15.65 -17.99
N ASP A 160 -23.76 16.13 -17.03
CA ASP A 160 -23.33 17.22 -16.16
C ASP A 160 -22.53 16.71 -14.93
N LEU A 161 -22.46 15.40 -14.72
CA LEU A 161 -21.79 14.79 -13.59
C LEU A 161 -20.33 14.42 -13.89
N SER A 162 -19.42 14.78 -12.99
CA SER A 162 -18.06 14.27 -12.98
C SER A 162 -18.01 12.98 -12.17
N LEU A 163 -18.15 11.82 -12.84
CA LEU A 163 -18.41 10.54 -12.18
C LEU A 163 -17.56 9.43 -12.79
N ASP A 164 -16.84 8.70 -11.94
CA ASP A 164 -16.13 7.49 -12.31
C ASP A 164 -16.70 6.30 -11.53
N LEU A 165 -17.29 5.34 -12.26
CA LEU A 165 -18.07 4.22 -11.68
C LEU A 165 -17.18 3.11 -11.12
N GLY A 166 -15.90 3.07 -11.47
CA GLY A 166 -14.89 2.21 -10.86
C GLY A 166 -15.11 0.70 -11.05
N LEU A 167 -15.76 0.29 -12.18
CA LEU A 167 -15.94 -1.12 -12.46
C LEU A 167 -14.61 -1.79 -12.80
N ASP A 168 -14.15 -2.71 -11.93
CA ASP A 168 -12.91 -3.48 -12.13
C ASP A 168 -13.14 -4.97 -11.82
N PRO A 169 -13.78 -5.73 -12.72
CA PRO A 169 -14.04 -7.15 -12.51
C PRO A 169 -12.77 -8.00 -12.42
N ILE A 170 -11.70 -7.65 -13.14
CA ILE A 170 -10.41 -8.35 -13.08
C ILE A 170 -9.71 -8.10 -11.74
N GLY A 171 -9.64 -6.85 -11.32
CA GLY A 171 -9.05 -6.51 -10.02
C GLY A 171 -9.85 -7.10 -8.85
N ALA A 172 -11.18 -7.08 -8.91
CA ALA A 172 -12.02 -7.75 -7.92
C ALA A 172 -11.76 -9.27 -7.87
N MET A 173 -11.59 -9.93 -9.01
CA MET A 173 -11.22 -11.34 -9.09
C MET A 173 -9.84 -11.59 -8.49
N ALA A 174 -8.86 -10.76 -8.84
CA ALA A 174 -7.49 -10.89 -8.34
C ALA A 174 -7.41 -10.73 -6.81
N ALA A 175 -8.23 -9.83 -6.23
CA ALA A 175 -8.28 -9.60 -4.78
C ALA A 175 -9.09 -10.66 -4.01
N GLN A 176 -10.22 -11.12 -4.58
CA GLN A 176 -11.19 -11.99 -3.88
C GLN A 176 -11.05 -13.47 -4.25
N GLY A 177 -10.24 -13.79 -5.25
CA GLY A 177 -10.00 -15.17 -5.70
C GLY A 177 -11.08 -15.71 -6.63
N ARG A 178 -12.10 -14.95 -6.99
CA ARG A 178 -13.22 -15.41 -7.84
C ARG A 178 -13.87 -14.28 -8.61
N MET A 179 -14.39 -14.63 -9.77
CA MET A 179 -15.33 -13.82 -10.53
C MET A 179 -16.71 -14.50 -10.47
N SER A 180 -17.79 -13.73 -10.37
CA SER A 180 -19.16 -14.28 -10.23
C SER A 180 -19.68 -14.99 -11.47
N THR A 181 -19.01 -14.84 -12.61
CA THR A 181 -19.41 -15.38 -13.91
C THR A 181 -18.20 -15.67 -14.79
N SER A 182 -18.36 -16.31 -15.95
CA SER A 182 -17.30 -16.46 -16.95
C SER A 182 -16.89 -15.12 -17.55
N TRP A 183 -15.68 -15.06 -18.13
CA TRP A 183 -15.22 -13.83 -18.78
C TRP A 183 -16.07 -13.44 -19.97
N ASP A 184 -16.56 -14.40 -20.76
CA ASP A 184 -17.45 -14.14 -21.91
C ASP A 184 -18.75 -13.47 -21.47
N ALA A 185 -19.37 -13.97 -20.40
CA ALA A 185 -20.57 -13.36 -19.83
C ALA A 185 -20.26 -11.97 -19.24
N MET A 186 -19.08 -11.79 -18.65
CA MET A 186 -18.63 -10.48 -18.15
C MET A 186 -18.45 -9.49 -19.31
N THR A 187 -17.88 -9.93 -20.43
CA THR A 187 -17.74 -9.11 -21.65
C THR A 187 -19.09 -8.60 -22.15
N VAL A 188 -20.11 -9.47 -22.19
CA VAL A 188 -21.46 -9.07 -22.55
C VAL A 188 -22.01 -8.02 -21.58
N ARG A 189 -21.82 -8.22 -20.26
CA ARG A 189 -22.25 -7.26 -19.23
C ARG A 189 -21.56 -5.90 -19.36
N MET A 190 -20.25 -5.90 -19.66
CA MET A 190 -19.49 -4.67 -19.88
C MET A 190 -20.00 -3.92 -21.09
N GLY A 191 -20.23 -4.62 -22.21
CA GLY A 191 -20.78 -4.03 -23.44
C GLY A 191 -22.19 -3.43 -23.23
N ASP A 192 -23.09 -4.18 -22.60
CA ASP A 192 -24.45 -3.71 -22.26
C ASP A 192 -24.41 -2.48 -21.34
N THR A 193 -23.52 -2.49 -20.34
CA THR A 193 -23.37 -1.35 -19.43
C THR A 193 -22.90 -0.11 -20.20
N LEU A 194 -21.86 -0.23 -21.03
CA LEU A 194 -21.33 0.90 -21.79
C LEU A 194 -22.35 1.41 -22.84
N ALA A 195 -23.11 0.51 -23.49
CA ALA A 195 -24.14 0.90 -24.42
C ALA A 195 -25.22 1.77 -23.74
N HIS A 196 -25.71 1.35 -22.57
CA HIS A 196 -26.67 2.12 -21.80
C HIS A 196 -26.10 3.49 -21.36
N LEU A 197 -24.91 3.51 -20.79
CA LEU A 197 -24.25 4.76 -20.35
C LEU A 197 -24.05 5.75 -21.49
N THR A 198 -23.62 5.26 -22.65
CA THR A 198 -23.43 6.08 -23.85
C THR A 198 -24.77 6.66 -24.34
N ALA A 199 -25.84 5.84 -24.38
CA ALA A 199 -27.18 6.28 -24.77
C ALA A 199 -27.74 7.37 -23.83
N GLN A 200 -27.33 7.37 -22.55
CA GLN A 200 -27.72 8.39 -21.57
C GLN A 200 -26.79 9.61 -21.55
N GLY A 201 -25.84 9.70 -22.47
CA GLY A 201 -24.91 10.81 -22.56
C GLY A 201 -23.86 10.86 -21.42
N PHE A 202 -23.53 9.71 -20.80
CA PHE A 202 -22.53 9.64 -19.73
C PHE A 202 -21.15 10.06 -20.23
N ALA A 203 -20.55 11.06 -19.56
CA ALA A 203 -19.25 11.63 -19.92
C ALA A 203 -18.09 11.17 -18.98
N GLY A 204 -18.40 10.41 -17.94
CA GLY A 204 -17.43 9.90 -16.97
C GLY A 204 -16.67 8.66 -17.44
N ARG A 205 -16.06 7.96 -16.49
CA ARG A 205 -15.36 6.70 -16.73
C ARG A 205 -16.12 5.54 -16.08
N ALA A 206 -16.42 4.51 -16.87
CA ALA A 206 -17.15 3.35 -16.37
C ALA A 206 -16.20 2.33 -15.72
N PHE A 207 -15.07 2.05 -16.35
CA PHE A 207 -14.16 0.99 -15.97
C PHE A 207 -12.86 1.54 -15.40
N LEU A 208 -12.25 0.79 -14.47
CA LEU A 208 -11.01 1.13 -13.79
C LEU A 208 -10.01 -0.02 -13.91
N ALA A 209 -8.78 0.28 -14.30
CA ALA A 209 -7.65 -0.63 -14.11
C ALA A 209 -6.93 -0.22 -12.83
N ASP A 210 -7.11 -1.01 -11.76
CA ASP A 210 -6.68 -0.69 -10.39
C ASP A 210 -5.35 -1.34 -10.05
N GLY A 211 -4.30 -0.52 -9.85
CA GLY A 211 -2.97 -0.97 -9.46
C GLY A 211 -2.82 -1.34 -7.98
N ARG A 212 -3.75 -0.92 -7.11
CA ARG A 212 -3.64 -1.13 -5.65
C ARG A 212 -3.50 -2.61 -5.30
N ILE A 213 -4.24 -3.48 -5.95
CA ILE A 213 -4.29 -4.91 -5.66
C ILE A 213 -2.92 -5.56 -5.88
N TYR A 214 -2.24 -5.19 -6.95
CA TYR A 214 -0.91 -5.71 -7.28
C TYR A 214 0.15 -5.11 -6.36
N HIS A 215 0.11 -3.80 -6.14
CA HIS A 215 1.04 -3.11 -5.24
C HIS A 215 0.96 -3.65 -3.81
N GLU A 216 -0.24 -3.81 -3.27
CA GLU A 216 -0.47 -4.32 -1.91
C GLU A 216 -0.02 -5.78 -1.75
N ALA A 217 -0.05 -6.57 -2.82
CA ALA A 217 0.47 -7.92 -2.83
C ALA A 217 2.00 -8.01 -2.85
N GLY A 218 2.69 -6.88 -2.91
CA GLY A 218 4.15 -6.78 -2.88
C GLY A 218 4.81 -6.60 -4.25
N ALA A 219 4.04 -6.31 -5.30
CA ALA A 219 4.58 -6.05 -6.64
C ALA A 219 5.62 -4.93 -6.66
N SER A 220 6.54 -5.02 -7.61
CA SER A 220 7.40 -3.92 -8.00
C SER A 220 6.64 -2.89 -8.84
N GLU A 221 7.25 -1.74 -9.07
CA GLU A 221 6.67 -0.66 -9.85
C GLU A 221 6.42 -1.05 -11.31
N ALA A 222 7.33 -1.83 -11.92
CA ALA A 222 7.16 -2.35 -13.26
C ALA A 222 6.09 -3.46 -13.34
N GLN A 223 5.95 -4.29 -12.30
CA GLN A 223 4.90 -5.31 -12.22
C GLN A 223 3.51 -4.69 -12.08
N GLU A 224 3.37 -3.64 -11.23
CA GLU A 224 2.13 -2.87 -11.10
C GLU A 224 1.72 -2.25 -12.44
N LEU A 225 2.65 -1.57 -13.12
CA LEU A 225 2.42 -1.00 -14.46
C LEU A 225 1.99 -2.04 -15.49
N ALA A 226 2.70 -3.16 -15.56
CA ALA A 226 2.40 -4.23 -16.53
C ALA A 226 1.01 -4.84 -16.31
N ALA A 227 0.64 -5.08 -15.04
CA ALA A 227 -0.68 -5.62 -14.70
C ALA A 227 -1.80 -4.63 -15.02
N VAL A 228 -1.60 -3.33 -14.72
CA VAL A 228 -2.56 -2.26 -15.04
C VAL A 228 -2.73 -2.10 -16.56
N LEU A 229 -1.64 -2.14 -17.33
CA LEU A 229 -1.68 -2.10 -18.80
C LEU A 229 -2.46 -3.29 -19.38
N ALA A 230 -2.15 -4.50 -18.91
CA ALA A 230 -2.80 -5.73 -19.37
C ALA A 230 -4.30 -5.75 -18.99
N THR A 231 -4.67 -5.23 -17.82
CA THR A 231 -6.05 -5.07 -17.39
C THR A 231 -6.80 -4.08 -18.31
N GLY A 232 -6.20 -2.90 -18.55
CA GLY A 232 -6.77 -1.90 -19.47
C GLY A 232 -6.96 -2.46 -20.90
N LEU A 233 -5.96 -3.19 -21.42
CA LEU A 233 -6.06 -3.83 -22.74
C LEU A 233 -7.15 -4.91 -22.77
N ALA A 234 -7.28 -5.73 -21.70
CA ALA A 234 -8.36 -6.71 -21.62
C ALA A 234 -9.73 -6.05 -21.65
N TYR A 235 -9.89 -4.89 -21.02
CA TYR A 235 -11.15 -4.12 -21.08
C TYR A 235 -11.40 -3.53 -22.46
N LEU A 236 -10.36 -3.00 -23.15
CA LEU A 236 -10.54 -2.55 -24.54
C LEU A 236 -11.06 -3.68 -25.45
N ARG A 237 -10.42 -4.86 -25.37
CA ARG A 237 -10.84 -6.04 -26.15
C ARG A 237 -12.26 -6.50 -25.80
N ALA A 238 -12.60 -6.53 -24.52
CA ALA A 238 -13.93 -6.92 -24.07
C ALA A 238 -15.02 -5.96 -24.58
N LEU A 239 -14.76 -4.67 -24.54
CA LEU A 239 -15.70 -3.65 -25.02
C LEU A 239 -15.82 -3.65 -26.55
N GLU A 240 -14.71 -3.87 -27.27
CA GLU A 240 -14.73 -4.04 -28.74
C GLU A 240 -15.56 -5.29 -29.13
N ALA A 241 -15.31 -6.44 -28.47
CA ALA A 241 -16.10 -7.65 -28.65
C ALA A 241 -17.59 -7.43 -28.29
N GLY A 242 -17.87 -6.55 -27.33
CA GLY A 242 -19.20 -6.07 -26.97
C GLY A 242 -19.84 -5.08 -27.96
N GLY A 243 -19.21 -4.84 -29.12
CA GLY A 243 -19.73 -4.02 -30.22
C GLY A 243 -19.43 -2.52 -30.13
N HIS A 244 -18.55 -2.09 -29.23
CA HIS A 244 -18.15 -0.69 -29.10
C HIS A 244 -16.91 -0.37 -29.95
N SER A 245 -16.83 0.85 -30.47
CA SER A 245 -15.58 1.31 -31.09
C SER A 245 -14.45 1.43 -30.04
N LEU A 246 -13.21 1.21 -30.46
CA LEU A 246 -12.04 1.40 -29.59
C LEU A 246 -11.97 2.83 -29.00
N ASP A 247 -12.43 3.84 -29.75
CA ASP A 247 -12.49 5.22 -29.26
C ASP A 247 -13.52 5.40 -28.12
N ALA A 248 -14.67 4.74 -28.21
CA ALA A 248 -15.67 4.70 -27.12
C ALA A 248 -15.14 3.90 -25.92
N ALA A 249 -14.51 2.75 -26.16
CA ALA A 249 -13.95 1.89 -25.13
C ALA A 249 -12.87 2.62 -24.32
N ARG A 250 -11.86 3.25 -24.97
CA ARG A 250 -10.80 3.99 -24.26
C ARG A 250 -11.33 5.18 -23.44
N LYS A 251 -12.37 5.86 -23.93
CA LYS A 251 -13.01 6.96 -23.19
C LYS A 251 -13.75 6.48 -21.95
N ALA A 252 -14.11 5.21 -21.88
CA ALA A 252 -14.75 4.62 -20.72
C ALA A 252 -13.75 4.16 -19.64
N LEU A 253 -12.43 4.20 -19.90
CA LEU A 253 -11.40 3.71 -18.99
C LEU A 253 -10.80 4.83 -18.12
N ALA A 254 -10.55 4.49 -16.87
CA ALA A 254 -9.66 5.21 -15.96
C ALA A 254 -8.59 4.25 -15.42
N PHE A 255 -7.54 4.82 -14.87
CA PHE A 255 -6.44 4.10 -14.25
C PHE A 255 -6.23 4.58 -12.83
N LEU A 256 -5.77 3.68 -11.96
CA LEU A 256 -5.34 4.02 -10.61
C LEU A 256 -3.99 3.38 -10.32
N LEU A 257 -3.02 4.21 -9.93
CA LEU A 257 -1.72 3.77 -9.44
C LEU A 257 -1.52 4.16 -7.99
N VAL A 258 -0.69 3.39 -7.31
CA VAL A 258 -0.34 3.65 -5.91
C VAL A 258 0.84 4.63 -5.85
N ALA A 259 0.72 5.64 -5.01
CA ALA A 259 1.79 6.58 -4.68
C ALA A 259 2.49 6.12 -3.39
N ASP A 260 3.75 5.70 -3.48
CA ASP A 260 4.58 5.28 -2.35
C ASP A 260 5.49 6.42 -1.88
N ALA A 261 6.12 6.26 -0.73
CA ALA A 261 7.09 7.20 -0.17
C ALA A 261 8.43 7.23 -0.94
N ASP A 262 8.64 6.34 -1.90
CA ASP A 262 9.72 6.47 -2.88
C ASP A 262 9.33 7.52 -3.92
N GLU A 263 9.81 8.74 -3.72
CA GLU A 263 9.52 9.91 -4.56
C GLU A 263 9.87 9.64 -6.03
N PHE A 264 11.11 9.21 -6.27
CA PHE A 264 11.63 9.09 -7.65
C PHE A 264 10.87 8.04 -8.46
N PHE A 265 10.66 6.86 -7.87
CA PHE A 265 9.91 5.80 -8.55
C PHE A 265 8.43 6.12 -8.67
N THR A 266 7.82 6.80 -7.70
CA THR A 266 6.41 7.21 -7.79
C THR A 266 6.20 8.20 -8.94
N VAL A 267 7.02 9.24 -9.04
CA VAL A 267 6.96 10.21 -10.16
C VAL A 267 7.17 9.51 -11.50
N ALA A 268 8.23 8.70 -11.61
CA ALA A 268 8.56 7.97 -12.83
C ALA A 268 7.44 6.99 -13.24
N LYS A 269 6.80 6.30 -12.27
CA LYS A 269 5.72 5.34 -12.50
C LYS A 269 4.48 5.98 -13.11
N LEU A 270 4.01 7.12 -12.57
CA LEU A 270 2.86 7.81 -13.13
C LEU A 270 3.14 8.32 -14.54
N ARG A 271 4.32 8.87 -14.78
CA ARG A 271 4.76 9.32 -16.11
C ARG A 271 4.86 8.14 -17.10
N ALA A 272 5.44 7.01 -16.64
CA ALA A 272 5.58 5.79 -17.43
C ALA A 272 4.23 5.23 -17.88
N LEU A 273 3.20 5.20 -17.02
CA LEU A 273 1.89 4.70 -17.42
C LEU A 273 1.31 5.49 -18.59
N ARG A 274 1.39 6.81 -18.57
CA ARG A 274 0.89 7.67 -19.67
C ARG A 274 1.60 7.38 -21.00
N ARG A 275 2.91 7.19 -20.97
CA ARG A 275 3.70 6.85 -22.17
C ARG A 275 3.39 5.44 -22.68
N LEU A 276 3.29 4.48 -21.77
CA LEU A 276 3.00 3.09 -22.10
C LEU A 276 1.60 2.93 -22.67
N TRP A 277 0.60 3.60 -22.06
CA TRP A 277 -0.76 3.55 -22.58
C TRP A 277 -0.89 4.22 -23.95
N ALA A 278 -0.24 5.34 -24.16
CA ALA A 278 -0.16 5.96 -25.50
C ALA A 278 0.41 4.98 -26.54
N ARG A 279 1.40 4.16 -26.17
CA ARG A 279 1.94 3.12 -27.04
C ARG A 279 0.92 1.99 -27.29
N VAL A 280 0.13 1.61 -26.30
CA VAL A 280 -0.98 0.64 -26.46
C VAL A 280 -2.00 1.21 -27.45
N GLU A 281 -2.45 2.46 -27.29
CA GLU A 281 -3.39 3.12 -28.19
C GLU A 281 -2.88 3.14 -29.64
N GLN A 282 -1.59 3.50 -29.82
CA GLN A 282 -0.96 3.48 -31.15
C GLN A 282 -0.95 2.08 -31.77
N ALA A 283 -0.65 1.04 -30.96
CA ALA A 283 -0.67 -0.34 -31.44
C ALA A 283 -2.09 -0.80 -31.83
N CYS A 284 -3.11 -0.24 -31.21
CA CYS A 284 -4.52 -0.43 -31.56
C CYS A 284 -5.01 0.46 -32.73
N GLY A 285 -4.13 1.24 -33.36
CA GLY A 285 -4.50 2.13 -34.47
C GLY A 285 -5.21 3.41 -34.04
N LEU A 286 -5.13 3.76 -32.75
CA LEU A 286 -5.71 5.00 -32.22
C LEU A 286 -4.68 6.12 -32.17
N ASP A 287 -5.14 7.37 -32.32
CA ASP A 287 -4.36 8.55 -32.00
C ASP A 287 -4.33 8.73 -30.46
N PRO A 288 -3.16 8.73 -29.80
CA PRO A 288 -3.06 8.78 -28.35
C PRO A 288 -3.74 10.01 -27.74
N LYS A 289 -4.43 9.80 -26.64
CA LYS A 289 -5.08 10.87 -25.85
C LYS A 289 -4.62 10.80 -24.39
N PRO A 290 -4.65 11.93 -23.67
CA PRO A 290 -4.42 11.90 -22.23
C PRO A 290 -5.43 10.96 -21.53
N ILE A 291 -4.92 10.17 -20.59
CA ILE A 291 -5.73 9.25 -19.78
C ILE A 291 -6.15 9.91 -18.48
N ARG A 292 -7.27 9.46 -17.89
CA ARG A 292 -7.62 9.76 -16.50
C ARG A 292 -6.86 8.85 -15.56
N LEU A 293 -6.01 9.45 -14.72
CA LEU A 293 -5.13 8.75 -13.80
C LEU A 293 -5.37 9.19 -12.37
N HIS A 294 -5.97 8.30 -11.56
CA HIS A 294 -6.08 8.47 -10.13
C HIS A 294 -4.81 7.98 -9.43
N ALA A 295 -4.49 8.57 -8.29
CA ALA A 295 -3.48 8.05 -7.37
C ALA A 295 -4.07 7.90 -5.96
N GLU A 296 -3.65 6.85 -5.25
CA GLU A 296 -3.93 6.69 -3.82
C GLU A 296 -2.60 6.41 -3.10
N THR A 297 -2.37 7.04 -1.94
CA THR A 297 -1.16 6.79 -1.17
C THR A 297 -1.10 5.34 -0.69
N ALA A 298 0.10 4.76 -0.64
CA ALA A 298 0.29 3.33 -0.44
C ALA A 298 -0.21 2.84 0.93
N TRP A 299 -1.11 1.86 0.91
CA TRP A 299 -1.45 1.09 2.11
C TRP A 299 -0.24 0.32 2.64
N ARG A 300 0.54 -0.28 1.76
CA ARG A 300 1.72 -1.10 2.08
C ARG A 300 2.74 -0.38 2.96
N MET A 301 2.91 0.95 2.81
CA MET A 301 3.87 1.75 3.58
C MET A 301 3.37 2.16 4.96
N THR A 302 2.08 1.99 5.27
CA THR A 302 1.49 2.46 6.53
C THR A 302 1.91 1.60 7.71
N THR A 303 2.08 2.23 8.88
CA THR A 303 2.46 1.57 10.13
C THR A 303 1.42 1.82 11.21
N ARG A 304 1.22 0.82 12.10
CA ARG A 304 0.44 0.98 13.33
C ARG A 304 1.30 1.57 14.46
N ARG A 305 2.61 1.23 14.44
CA ARG A 305 3.57 1.75 15.42
C ARG A 305 4.14 3.05 14.90
N ASP A 306 4.21 4.04 15.79
CA ASP A 306 4.52 5.43 15.45
C ASP A 306 3.75 5.94 14.21
N PRO A 307 2.39 5.96 14.27
CA PRO A 307 1.58 6.31 13.12
C PRO A 307 1.81 7.77 12.67
N TRP A 308 2.42 8.60 13.51
CA TRP A 308 2.79 9.97 13.17
C TRP A 308 3.77 10.06 12.00
N VAL A 309 4.65 9.07 11.85
CA VAL A 309 5.57 8.97 10.71
C VAL A 309 4.81 8.73 9.40
N ASN A 310 3.61 8.16 9.45
CA ASN A 310 2.78 8.02 8.24
C ASN A 310 2.42 9.38 7.62
N MET A 311 2.34 10.47 8.40
CA MET A 311 2.14 11.82 7.84
C MET A 311 3.27 12.21 6.89
N LEU A 312 4.52 11.89 7.25
CA LEU A 312 5.68 12.16 6.39
C LEU A 312 5.61 11.29 5.13
N ARG A 313 5.31 10.00 5.27
CA ARG A 313 5.20 9.06 4.14
C ARG A 313 4.11 9.51 3.16
N THR A 314 2.93 9.85 3.67
CA THR A 314 1.81 10.28 2.82
C THR A 314 2.03 11.66 2.22
N THR A 315 2.79 12.55 2.87
CA THR A 315 3.18 13.84 2.30
C THR A 315 4.10 13.66 1.09
N VAL A 316 5.15 12.84 1.22
CA VAL A 316 6.05 12.54 0.09
C VAL A 316 5.28 11.85 -1.04
N ALA A 317 4.41 10.89 -0.73
CA ALA A 317 3.60 10.18 -1.71
C ALA A 317 2.63 11.12 -2.46
N ALA A 318 1.94 12.02 -1.73
CA ALA A 318 1.02 13.00 -2.33
C ALA A 318 1.77 14.02 -3.21
N PHE A 319 2.93 14.50 -2.75
CA PHE A 319 3.82 15.34 -3.53
C PHE A 319 4.21 14.65 -4.84
N SER A 320 4.73 13.42 -4.74
CA SER A 320 5.17 12.63 -5.89
C SER A 320 4.04 12.34 -6.87
N ALA A 321 2.84 12.03 -6.38
CA ALA A 321 1.67 11.84 -7.22
C ALA A 321 1.29 13.13 -7.95
N GLY A 322 1.34 14.27 -7.26
CA GLY A 322 1.03 15.58 -7.82
C GLY A 322 1.96 15.97 -8.96
N ILE A 323 3.28 15.92 -8.73
CA ILE A 323 4.27 16.26 -9.77
C ILE A 323 4.41 15.18 -10.84
N GLY A 324 4.10 13.92 -10.52
CA GLY A 324 4.05 12.79 -11.46
C GLY A 324 2.84 12.82 -12.40
N GLY A 325 1.89 13.75 -12.17
CA GLY A 325 0.80 14.02 -13.11
C GLY A 325 -0.49 13.24 -12.84
N ALA A 326 -0.79 12.87 -11.60
CA ALA A 326 -2.10 12.33 -11.21
C ALA A 326 -3.20 13.40 -11.40
N ASP A 327 -4.39 12.99 -11.90
CA ASP A 327 -5.54 13.88 -12.12
C ASP A 327 -6.37 14.04 -10.82
N ALA A 328 -6.40 13.00 -9.98
CA ALA A 328 -7.00 13.03 -8.65
C ALA A 328 -6.12 12.23 -7.67
N ILE A 329 -6.01 12.71 -6.44
CA ILE A 329 -5.20 12.04 -5.40
C ILE A 329 -6.08 11.77 -4.18
N THR A 330 -6.02 10.55 -3.68
CA THR A 330 -6.61 10.14 -2.41
C THR A 330 -5.49 9.87 -1.41
N VAL A 331 -5.40 10.67 -0.34
CA VAL A 331 -4.42 10.48 0.72
C VAL A 331 -5.04 9.64 1.83
N LEU A 332 -4.45 8.49 2.14
CA LEU A 332 -4.84 7.69 3.30
C LEU A 332 -4.45 8.46 4.58
N PRO A 333 -5.39 8.65 5.52
CA PRO A 333 -5.08 9.24 6.82
C PRO A 333 -3.98 8.47 7.56
N PHE A 334 -3.16 9.17 8.34
CA PHE A 334 -2.01 8.58 9.03
C PHE A 334 -2.39 7.45 10.02
N THR A 335 -3.64 7.41 10.46
CA THR A 335 -4.21 6.39 11.34
C THR A 335 -4.86 5.23 10.59
N ALA A 336 -4.83 5.20 9.26
CA ALA A 336 -5.55 4.20 8.46
C ALA A 336 -5.22 2.74 8.83
N ALA A 337 -3.98 2.46 9.26
CA ALA A 337 -3.57 1.13 9.71
C ALA A 337 -4.13 0.75 11.11
N LEU A 338 -4.54 1.72 11.91
CA LEU A 338 -5.14 1.52 13.23
C LEU A 338 -6.66 1.27 13.15
N GLY A 339 -7.32 1.93 12.20
CA GLY A 339 -8.76 1.85 12.06
C GLY A 339 -9.34 3.00 11.25
N LEU A 340 -10.65 3.21 11.40
CA LEU A 340 -11.34 4.29 10.73
C LEU A 340 -10.91 5.65 11.32
N PRO A 341 -10.37 6.57 10.50
CA PRO A 341 -9.79 7.82 10.96
C PRO A 341 -10.83 8.77 11.58
N ASP A 342 -10.41 9.47 12.61
CA ASP A 342 -11.17 10.56 13.22
C ASP A 342 -11.10 11.85 12.36
N ALA A 343 -11.80 12.89 12.79
CA ALA A 343 -11.86 14.18 12.10
C ALA A 343 -10.47 14.84 11.97
N PHE A 344 -9.59 14.65 12.95
CA PHE A 344 -8.23 15.20 12.90
C PHE A 344 -7.40 14.52 11.82
N ALA A 345 -7.36 13.18 11.78
CA ALA A 345 -6.60 12.43 10.80
C ALA A 345 -7.10 12.69 9.36
N ARG A 346 -8.43 12.78 9.16
CA ARG A 346 -9.04 13.16 7.88
C ARG A 346 -8.63 14.56 7.44
N ARG A 347 -8.66 15.52 8.35
CA ARG A 347 -8.24 16.90 8.08
C ARG A 347 -6.77 16.97 7.67
N ILE A 348 -5.87 16.23 8.33
CA ILE A 348 -4.45 16.18 7.97
C ILE A 348 -4.28 15.64 6.56
N ALA A 349 -4.92 14.52 6.21
CA ALA A 349 -4.85 13.92 4.88
C ALA A 349 -5.30 14.89 3.77
N ARG A 350 -6.40 15.60 3.99
CA ARG A 350 -6.90 16.63 3.06
C ARG A 350 -5.96 17.83 2.97
N ASN A 351 -5.55 18.37 4.12
CA ASN A 351 -4.74 19.60 4.18
C ASN A 351 -3.33 19.38 3.61
N THR A 352 -2.77 18.18 3.68
CA THR A 352 -1.52 17.82 2.98
C THR A 352 -1.60 18.20 1.51
N GLN A 353 -2.70 17.86 0.84
CA GLN A 353 -2.88 18.19 -0.58
C GLN A 353 -3.12 19.69 -0.80
N LEU A 354 -3.92 20.33 0.07
CA LEU A 354 -4.21 21.77 -0.06
C LEU A 354 -2.95 22.62 0.11
N ILE A 355 -2.07 22.27 1.06
CA ILE A 355 -0.77 22.95 1.24
C ILE A 355 0.10 22.80 -0.02
N LEU A 356 0.16 21.60 -0.59
CA LEU A 356 0.91 21.36 -1.83
C LEU A 356 0.36 22.16 -3.02
N LEU A 357 -0.95 22.34 -3.09
CA LEU A 357 -1.62 23.06 -4.17
C LEU A 357 -1.58 24.58 -3.97
N ASP A 358 -1.94 25.07 -2.79
CA ASP A 358 -2.24 26.47 -2.55
C ASP A 358 -1.03 27.26 -2.02
N GLU A 359 -0.17 26.61 -1.21
CA GLU A 359 1.02 27.24 -0.65
C GLU A 359 2.26 26.91 -1.49
N SER A 360 2.47 25.64 -1.82
CA SER A 360 3.63 25.20 -2.64
C SER A 360 3.41 25.40 -4.13
N ASN A 361 2.20 25.66 -4.59
CA ASN A 361 1.83 25.96 -5.98
C ASN A 361 2.25 24.89 -7.00
N LEU A 362 2.29 23.61 -6.63
CA LEU A 362 2.83 22.54 -7.46
C LEU A 362 2.04 22.32 -8.76
N ALA A 363 0.79 22.74 -8.79
CA ALA A 363 -0.08 22.61 -9.97
C ALA A 363 0.17 23.65 -11.07
N ARG A 364 1.02 24.66 -10.84
CA ARG A 364 1.27 25.73 -11.84
C ARG A 364 2.10 25.27 -13.02
N VAL A 365 2.86 24.19 -12.88
CA VAL A 365 3.64 23.59 -13.94
C VAL A 365 3.03 22.24 -14.30
N ALA A 366 2.76 22.01 -15.57
CA ALA A 366 2.06 20.80 -16.03
C ALA A 366 2.87 19.52 -15.81
N ASP A 367 4.18 19.56 -16.02
CA ASP A 367 5.11 18.45 -15.81
C ASP A 367 6.44 18.99 -15.27
N PRO A 368 6.53 19.21 -13.95
CA PRO A 368 7.74 19.75 -13.34
C PRO A 368 8.93 18.79 -13.37
N ALA A 369 8.73 17.51 -13.63
CA ALA A 369 9.78 16.50 -13.77
C ALA A 369 10.39 16.46 -15.18
N ALA A 370 9.78 17.12 -16.18
CA ALA A 370 10.28 17.12 -17.56
C ALA A 370 11.68 17.74 -17.65
N GLY A 371 12.60 17.04 -18.32
CA GLY A 371 13.99 17.44 -18.49
C GLY A 371 14.90 17.17 -17.28
N ALA A 372 14.36 16.75 -16.13
CA ALA A 372 15.15 16.31 -14.99
C ALA A 372 15.71 14.91 -15.25
N GLY A 373 17.04 14.80 -15.43
CA GLY A 373 17.69 13.59 -15.93
C GLY A 373 17.38 12.31 -15.14
N GLY A 374 17.30 12.40 -13.82
CA GLY A 374 16.96 11.25 -12.97
C GLY A 374 15.53 10.74 -13.21
N PHE A 375 14.53 11.63 -13.27
CA PHE A 375 13.14 11.26 -13.52
C PHE A 375 12.94 10.73 -14.95
N GLU A 376 13.57 11.34 -15.94
CA GLU A 376 13.48 10.87 -17.33
C GLU A 376 14.12 9.48 -17.49
N ALA A 377 15.32 9.27 -16.96
CA ALA A 377 16.00 7.97 -17.03
C ALA A 377 15.24 6.86 -16.31
N LEU A 378 14.67 7.15 -15.13
CA LEU A 378 13.85 6.18 -14.39
C LEU A 378 12.52 5.92 -15.10
N THR A 379 11.89 6.94 -15.69
CA THR A 379 10.68 6.78 -16.51
C THR A 379 10.95 5.86 -17.70
N ASP A 380 12.05 6.06 -18.43
CA ASP A 380 12.44 5.23 -19.57
C ASP A 380 12.71 3.78 -19.15
N ALA A 381 13.49 3.60 -18.08
CA ALA A 381 13.81 2.26 -17.54
C ALA A 381 12.55 1.52 -17.05
N LEU A 382 11.62 2.21 -16.40
CA LEU A 382 10.32 1.63 -16.00
C LEU A 382 9.47 1.28 -17.22
N CYS A 383 9.43 2.14 -18.25
CA CYS A 383 8.73 1.84 -19.49
C CYS A 383 9.27 0.56 -20.13
N GLU A 384 10.59 0.41 -20.24
CA GLU A 384 11.22 -0.77 -20.81
C GLU A 384 10.88 -2.04 -20.01
N LYS A 385 11.04 -2.01 -18.68
CA LYS A 385 10.76 -3.15 -17.81
C LYS A 385 9.29 -3.53 -17.81
N ALA A 386 8.40 -2.57 -17.62
CA ALA A 386 6.97 -2.81 -17.61
C ALA A 386 6.45 -3.31 -18.95
N TRP A 387 6.97 -2.78 -20.08
CA TRP A 387 6.60 -3.25 -21.40
C TRP A 387 7.02 -4.70 -21.61
N GLY A 388 8.23 -5.08 -21.18
CA GLY A 388 8.70 -6.48 -21.25
C GLY A 388 7.78 -7.42 -20.45
N LEU A 389 7.43 -7.06 -19.21
CA LEU A 389 6.51 -7.84 -18.37
C LEU A 389 5.09 -7.88 -18.95
N PHE A 390 4.60 -6.78 -19.50
CA PHE A 390 3.32 -6.72 -20.19
C PHE A 390 3.28 -7.69 -21.38
N GLN A 391 4.35 -7.72 -22.21
CA GLN A 391 4.47 -8.67 -23.31
C GLN A 391 4.53 -10.13 -22.85
N GLU A 392 5.07 -10.40 -21.65
CA GLU A 392 5.04 -11.74 -21.05
C GLU A 392 3.60 -12.13 -20.69
N ILE A 393 2.84 -11.24 -20.03
CA ILE A 393 1.43 -11.44 -19.70
C ILE A 393 0.62 -11.70 -20.99
N GLU A 394 0.85 -10.94 -22.05
CA GLU A 394 0.16 -11.12 -23.32
C GLU A 394 0.50 -12.46 -24.01
N ARG A 395 1.75 -12.92 -23.91
CA ARG A 395 2.15 -14.25 -24.42
C ARG A 395 1.53 -15.41 -23.63
N GLU A 396 1.16 -15.20 -22.38
CA GLU A 396 0.44 -16.16 -21.53
C GLU A 396 -1.06 -16.24 -21.88
N GLY A 397 -1.55 -15.39 -22.77
CA GLY A 397 -2.97 -15.27 -23.14
C GLY A 397 -3.68 -14.04 -22.57
N GLY A 398 -2.92 -13.13 -21.95
CA GLY A 398 -3.40 -11.91 -21.29
C GLY A 398 -3.54 -12.04 -19.80
N ILE A 399 -4.04 -10.97 -19.16
CA ILE A 399 -4.09 -10.85 -17.70
C ILE A 399 -4.95 -11.94 -17.03
N LEU A 400 -6.04 -12.35 -17.67
CA LEU A 400 -6.95 -13.38 -17.15
C LEU A 400 -6.26 -14.74 -17.09
N GLU A 401 -5.62 -15.15 -18.20
CA GLU A 401 -4.90 -16.41 -18.26
C GLU A 401 -3.68 -16.41 -17.33
N SER A 402 -2.97 -15.29 -17.23
CA SER A 402 -1.87 -15.13 -16.29
C SER A 402 -2.30 -15.25 -14.83
N LEU A 403 -3.48 -14.72 -14.47
CA LEU A 403 -4.06 -14.84 -13.12
C LEU A 403 -4.59 -16.26 -12.87
N THR A 404 -5.32 -16.86 -13.81
CA THR A 404 -5.88 -18.22 -13.64
C THR A 404 -4.79 -19.29 -13.61
N GLY A 405 -3.75 -19.12 -14.42
CA GLY A 405 -2.56 -19.98 -14.41
C GLY A 405 -1.61 -19.73 -13.23
N GLY A 406 -1.80 -18.66 -12.46
CA GLY A 406 -0.97 -18.32 -11.30
C GLY A 406 0.39 -17.69 -11.62
N ALA A 407 0.67 -17.40 -12.89
CA ALA A 407 1.98 -16.88 -13.32
C ALA A 407 2.25 -15.47 -12.76
N LEU A 408 1.25 -14.59 -12.80
CA LEU A 408 1.37 -13.23 -12.22
C LEU A 408 1.55 -13.29 -10.71
N GLN A 409 0.77 -14.13 -10.00
CA GLN A 409 0.90 -14.32 -8.56
C GLN A 409 2.31 -14.79 -8.18
N ALA A 410 2.88 -15.73 -8.94
CA ALA A 410 4.23 -16.26 -8.70
C ALA A 410 5.31 -15.16 -8.89
N ARG A 411 5.20 -14.33 -9.93
CA ARG A 411 6.12 -13.19 -10.16
C ARG A 411 6.04 -12.17 -9.02
N ILE A 412 4.84 -11.81 -8.59
CA ILE A 412 4.64 -10.87 -7.46
C ILE A 412 5.17 -11.47 -6.16
N ALA A 413 4.90 -12.75 -5.90
CA ALA A 413 5.39 -13.44 -4.70
C ALA A 413 6.92 -13.47 -4.62
N ALA A 414 7.61 -13.63 -5.75
CA ALA A 414 9.07 -13.58 -5.80
C ALA A 414 9.64 -12.21 -5.38
N VAL A 415 9.03 -11.11 -5.85
CA VAL A 415 9.43 -9.75 -5.43
C VAL A 415 9.05 -9.50 -3.97
N ARG A 416 7.86 -9.92 -3.54
CA ARG A 416 7.44 -9.83 -2.14
C ARG A 416 8.45 -10.51 -1.21
N ALA A 417 8.91 -11.71 -1.53
CA ALA A 417 9.91 -12.42 -0.73
C ALA A 417 11.25 -11.66 -0.64
N GLN A 418 11.64 -10.93 -1.70
CA GLN A 418 12.83 -10.07 -1.67
C GLN A 418 12.62 -8.87 -0.73
N ARG A 419 11.46 -8.21 -0.78
CA ARG A 419 11.09 -7.12 0.13
C ARG A 419 11.05 -7.60 1.59
N GLU A 420 10.40 -8.73 1.86
CA GLU A 420 10.35 -9.33 3.20
C GLU A 420 11.74 -9.60 3.76
N LYS A 421 12.66 -10.11 2.92
CA LYS A 421 14.05 -10.31 3.31
C LYS A 421 14.78 -8.99 3.57
N ALA A 422 14.55 -7.96 2.74
CA ALA A 422 15.15 -6.64 2.92
C ALA A 422 14.68 -5.99 4.23
N VAL A 423 13.40 -6.13 4.57
CA VAL A 423 12.82 -5.69 5.84
C VAL A 423 13.36 -6.50 7.02
N ALA A 424 13.38 -7.83 6.92
CA ALA A 424 13.90 -8.71 7.98
C ALA A 424 15.38 -8.44 8.32
N THR A 425 16.17 -8.06 7.32
CA THR A 425 17.60 -7.69 7.49
C THR A 425 17.83 -6.20 7.71
N ARG A 426 16.76 -5.41 7.83
CA ARG A 426 16.81 -3.94 7.99
C ARG A 426 17.60 -3.22 6.88
N ARG A 427 17.66 -3.82 5.68
CA ARG A 427 18.14 -3.12 4.47
C ARG A 427 17.14 -2.08 3.99
N GLU A 428 15.86 -2.36 4.20
CA GLU A 428 14.75 -1.42 4.08
C GLU A 428 14.21 -1.13 5.48
N PRO A 429 14.80 -0.16 6.20
CA PRO A 429 14.38 0.18 7.55
C PRO A 429 13.03 0.90 7.52
N ILE A 430 12.20 0.63 8.54
CA ILE A 430 10.89 1.27 8.71
C ILE A 430 10.98 2.16 9.95
N THR A 431 11.13 3.46 9.74
CA THR A 431 11.21 4.47 10.80
C THR A 431 9.99 4.38 11.73
N GLY A 432 10.22 4.42 13.03
CA GLY A 432 9.21 4.26 14.07
C GLY A 432 8.83 2.81 14.36
N THR A 433 9.25 1.84 13.53
CA THR A 433 8.92 0.42 13.69
C THR A 433 10.17 -0.45 13.83
N SER A 434 10.90 -0.72 12.74
CA SER A 434 12.14 -1.50 12.78
C SER A 434 13.38 -0.65 13.05
N GLU A 435 13.27 0.67 12.89
CA GLU A 435 14.31 1.65 13.16
C GLU A 435 13.73 2.77 14.03
N PHE A 436 14.47 3.20 15.05
CA PHE A 436 14.03 4.18 16.05
C PHE A 436 12.67 3.82 16.71
N PRO A 437 12.47 2.59 17.19
CA PRO A 437 11.24 2.19 17.82
C PRO A 437 11.01 2.95 19.15
N ASN A 438 9.76 3.30 19.43
CA ASN A 438 9.35 3.83 20.73
C ASN A 438 8.44 2.82 21.43
N ILE A 439 8.96 2.10 22.44
CA ILE A 439 8.16 1.12 23.21
C ILE A 439 7.21 1.77 24.24
N GLY A 440 7.38 3.07 24.48
CA GLY A 440 6.51 3.87 25.36
C GLY A 440 5.56 4.79 24.60
N GLU A 441 5.28 4.51 23.31
CA GLU A 441 4.35 5.32 22.52
C GLU A 441 2.92 5.29 23.13
N ALA A 442 2.25 6.44 23.10
CA ALA A 442 0.86 6.55 23.51
C ALA A 442 -0.08 6.04 22.40
N ASP A 443 -1.21 5.48 22.81
CA ASP A 443 -2.26 5.08 21.88
C ASP A 443 -2.81 6.29 21.11
N VAL A 444 -3.04 6.08 19.82
CA VAL A 444 -3.67 7.08 18.95
C VAL A 444 -5.12 6.70 18.72
N SER A 445 -6.02 7.64 18.97
CA SER A 445 -7.46 7.42 18.86
C SER A 445 -7.90 7.29 17.39
N VAL A 446 -8.90 6.44 17.16
CA VAL A 446 -9.61 6.27 15.88
C VAL A 446 -11.10 6.18 16.14
N LEU A 447 -11.94 6.47 15.14
CA LEU A 447 -13.40 6.37 15.30
C LEU A 447 -13.84 4.94 15.56
N LEU A 448 -13.31 4.00 14.78
CA LEU A 448 -13.55 2.56 14.90
C LEU A 448 -12.23 1.81 14.73
N PRO A 449 -11.81 1.00 15.72
CA PRO A 449 -10.62 0.17 15.60
C PRO A 449 -10.75 -0.87 14.46
N SER A 450 -9.64 -1.22 13.83
CA SER A 450 -9.62 -2.26 12.80
C SER A 450 -10.04 -3.62 13.37
N LEU A 451 -10.98 -4.28 12.69
CA LEU A 451 -11.43 -5.63 13.06
C LEU A 451 -10.33 -6.69 12.88
N LEU A 452 -9.37 -6.42 12.01
CA LEU A 452 -8.20 -7.30 11.81
C LEU A 452 -7.32 -7.42 13.06
N TRP A 453 -7.45 -6.49 14.00
CA TRP A 453 -6.70 -6.47 15.25
C TRP A 453 -7.39 -7.23 16.41
N ARG A 454 -8.73 -7.34 16.38
CA ARG A 454 -9.50 -8.00 17.47
C ARG A 454 -9.23 -9.49 17.65
N GLY A 455 -8.54 -10.16 16.72
CA GLY A 455 -8.21 -11.59 16.82
C GLY A 455 -7.15 -11.94 17.87
N ILE A 456 -6.44 -10.96 18.45
CA ILE A 456 -5.35 -11.17 19.42
C ILE A 456 -5.75 -10.76 20.85
N GLU A 457 -6.75 -9.91 21.02
CA GLU A 457 -7.30 -9.53 22.33
C GLU A 457 -8.49 -10.44 22.73
N GLY A 458 -8.21 -11.71 22.95
CA GLY A 458 -9.12 -12.62 23.65
C GLY A 458 -9.18 -12.32 25.14
N GLY A 459 -9.76 -11.21 25.56
CA GLY A 459 -9.92 -10.91 26.98
C GLY A 459 -10.44 -9.48 27.27
N GLY A 460 -11.75 -9.30 27.19
CA GLY A 460 -12.43 -8.27 27.97
C GLY A 460 -12.57 -6.88 27.38
N VAL A 461 -13.42 -6.71 26.38
CA VAL A 461 -14.39 -5.63 26.27
C VAL A 461 -15.60 -6.21 25.53
N SER A 462 -16.42 -6.96 26.19
CA SER A 462 -17.77 -7.26 25.75
C SER A 462 -18.70 -6.31 26.49
N ASP A 463 -19.58 -5.68 25.74
CA ASP A 463 -20.99 -5.50 26.08
C ASP A 463 -21.68 -4.30 25.43
N SER A 464 -21.05 -3.56 24.52
CA SER A 464 -21.77 -2.47 23.84
C SER A 464 -22.02 -2.63 22.33
N LEU A 465 -21.49 -3.68 21.70
CA LEU A 465 -21.65 -3.91 20.24
C LEU A 465 -22.37 -5.23 19.89
N SER A 466 -22.80 -6.02 20.88
CA SER A 466 -23.52 -7.29 20.66
C SER A 466 -25.01 -7.10 20.31
N LYS A 467 -25.51 -5.88 20.21
CA LYS A 467 -26.92 -5.58 19.87
C LYS A 467 -27.15 -5.03 18.46
N ALA A 468 -26.11 -4.93 17.65
CA ALA A 468 -26.26 -4.53 16.24
C ALA A 468 -25.59 -5.57 15.34
N GLY A 469 -26.30 -6.62 14.98
CA GLY A 469 -25.88 -7.50 13.89
C GLY A 469 -25.70 -8.98 14.20
N ALA A 470 -26.52 -9.57 15.01
CA ALA A 470 -26.65 -11.03 15.12
C ALA A 470 -27.91 -11.48 14.37
N ASP A 471 -27.82 -11.52 13.05
CA ASP A 471 -28.70 -12.34 12.21
C ASP A 471 -27.91 -12.73 10.96
N THR A 472 -27.02 -13.69 11.10
CA THR A 472 -26.54 -14.52 10.00
C THR A 472 -27.20 -15.89 10.16
N PRO A 473 -28.08 -16.31 9.25
CA PRO A 473 -28.56 -17.67 9.24
C PRO A 473 -27.44 -18.58 8.72
N THR A 474 -26.82 -19.34 9.60
CA THR A 474 -26.09 -20.55 9.25
C THR A 474 -27.11 -21.60 8.81
N SER A 475 -27.34 -21.76 7.52
CA SER A 475 -28.02 -22.93 7.00
C SER A 475 -26.99 -23.91 6.41
N ASN A 476 -26.49 -24.81 7.24
CA ASN A 476 -26.06 -26.12 6.79
C ASN A 476 -27.33 -26.94 6.51
N SER A 477 -27.72 -27.06 5.25
CA SER A 477 -28.60 -28.10 4.78
C SER A 477 -28.07 -28.60 3.43
N SER A 478 -27.61 -29.84 3.45
CA SER A 478 -27.30 -30.64 2.26
C SER A 478 -28.53 -30.74 1.38
N PRO A 479 -28.43 -30.62 0.05
CA PRO A 479 -29.56 -30.85 -0.80
C PRO A 479 -29.88 -32.34 -0.85
N GLN A 480 -31.15 -32.71 -0.53
CA GLN A 480 -31.72 -33.99 -0.92
C GLN A 480 -31.94 -33.99 -2.42
N GLU A 481 -31.51 -35.06 -3.07
CA GLU A 481 -31.84 -35.37 -4.47
C GLU A 481 -33.34 -35.50 -4.63
N GLY A 482 -33.94 -34.55 -5.30
CA GLY A 482 -35.30 -34.62 -5.82
C GLY A 482 -35.25 -34.67 -7.35
N ASN A 483 -35.56 -35.85 -7.92
CA ASN A 483 -35.83 -36.03 -9.33
C ASN A 483 -37.05 -35.19 -9.76
N GLY A 484 -36.82 -34.21 -10.61
CA GLY A 484 -37.86 -33.42 -11.27
C GLY A 484 -37.28 -32.78 -12.51
N GLN A 485 -37.47 -33.48 -13.67
CA GLN A 485 -37.29 -32.88 -14.97
C GLN A 485 -38.38 -31.83 -15.18
N ASP A 486 -38.02 -30.56 -15.03
CA ASP A 486 -38.72 -29.46 -15.71
C ASP A 486 -37.66 -28.55 -16.29
N GLY A 487 -37.68 -28.41 -17.61
CA GLY A 487 -36.79 -27.54 -18.40
C GLY A 487 -37.07 -26.08 -18.09
N ALA A 488 -36.57 -25.62 -16.92
CA ALA A 488 -36.48 -24.19 -16.62
C ALA A 488 -35.31 -23.61 -17.42
N THR A 489 -35.63 -22.90 -18.51
CA THR A 489 -34.69 -21.98 -19.14
C THR A 489 -34.12 -21.09 -18.05
N ALA A 490 -32.77 -21.07 -17.94
CA ALA A 490 -32.09 -20.16 -17.04
C ALA A 490 -32.64 -18.75 -17.23
N PRO A 491 -32.95 -18.00 -16.17
CA PRO A 491 -33.52 -16.66 -16.30
C PRO A 491 -32.59 -15.84 -17.19
N ALA A 492 -33.16 -15.18 -18.20
CA ALA A 492 -32.41 -14.30 -19.08
C ALA A 492 -31.72 -13.26 -18.23
N GLU A 493 -30.39 -13.08 -18.47
CA GLU A 493 -29.61 -12.11 -17.72
C GLU A 493 -30.21 -10.72 -17.79
N THR A 494 -30.34 -10.04 -16.65
CA THR A 494 -30.97 -8.71 -16.60
C THR A 494 -30.05 -7.67 -17.24
N SER A 495 -30.50 -6.94 -18.22
CA SER A 495 -29.78 -5.82 -18.84
C SER A 495 -29.48 -4.72 -17.83
N PHE A 496 -28.52 -3.85 -18.15
CA PHE A 496 -28.20 -2.72 -17.27
C PHE A 496 -29.40 -1.76 -17.10
N ALA A 497 -30.22 -1.57 -18.16
CA ALA A 497 -31.45 -0.82 -18.06
C ALA A 497 -32.44 -1.48 -17.09
N GLY A 498 -32.53 -2.81 -17.09
CA GLY A 498 -33.34 -3.57 -16.12
C GLY A 498 -32.85 -3.41 -14.69
N LEU A 499 -31.51 -3.47 -14.47
CA LEU A 499 -30.91 -3.22 -13.15
C LEU A 499 -31.18 -1.78 -12.66
N LEU A 500 -31.08 -0.79 -13.55
CA LEU A 500 -31.37 0.60 -13.23
C LEU A 500 -32.82 0.79 -12.81
N LYS A 501 -33.74 0.15 -13.56
CA LYS A 501 -35.19 0.18 -13.21
C LYS A 501 -35.44 -0.45 -11.85
N MET A 502 -34.90 -1.62 -11.59
CA MET A 502 -35.04 -2.30 -10.28
C MET A 502 -34.44 -1.43 -9.15
N ALA A 503 -33.25 -0.83 -9.34
CA ALA A 503 -32.66 0.09 -8.40
C ALA A 503 -33.54 1.31 -8.11
N SER A 504 -34.15 1.89 -9.16
CA SER A 504 -35.07 3.02 -9.03
C SER A 504 -36.38 2.62 -8.31
N ASP A 505 -36.82 1.37 -8.48
CA ASP A 505 -37.97 0.79 -7.78
C ASP A 505 -37.68 0.36 -6.33
N GLY A 506 -36.44 0.60 -5.84
CA GLY A 506 -36.02 0.34 -4.47
C GLY A 506 -35.43 -1.05 -4.19
N ALA A 507 -35.08 -1.80 -5.24
CA ALA A 507 -34.42 -3.10 -5.04
C ALA A 507 -33.11 -3.01 -4.29
N SER A 508 -32.85 -3.97 -3.41
CA SER A 508 -31.60 -4.08 -2.67
C SER A 508 -30.45 -4.59 -3.55
N LEU A 509 -29.21 -4.30 -3.13
CA LEU A 509 -27.99 -4.78 -3.79
C LEU A 509 -27.99 -6.31 -3.95
N ALA A 510 -28.50 -7.04 -2.94
CA ALA A 510 -28.64 -8.49 -3.01
C ALA A 510 -29.67 -8.93 -4.09
N GLN A 511 -30.79 -8.25 -4.21
CA GLN A 511 -31.79 -8.51 -5.26
C GLN A 511 -31.22 -8.21 -6.65
N LEU A 512 -30.50 -7.09 -6.81
CA LEU A 512 -29.80 -6.75 -8.06
C LEU A 512 -28.76 -7.82 -8.43
N ALA A 513 -27.98 -8.28 -7.48
CA ALA A 513 -26.96 -9.32 -7.68
C ALA A 513 -27.59 -10.69 -8.00
N GLY A 514 -28.75 -11.00 -7.43
CA GLY A 514 -29.48 -12.25 -7.67
C GLY A 514 -30.03 -12.41 -9.09
N THR A 515 -30.04 -11.34 -9.89
CA THR A 515 -30.48 -11.38 -11.30
C THR A 515 -29.40 -11.88 -12.26
N ALA A 516 -28.20 -12.07 -11.76
CA ALA A 516 -27.06 -12.53 -12.57
C ALA A 516 -27.18 -14.04 -12.84
N ALA A 517 -27.17 -14.44 -14.11
CA ALA A 517 -27.07 -15.84 -14.49
C ALA A 517 -25.71 -16.38 -13.97
N VAL A 518 -25.75 -17.44 -13.16
CA VAL A 518 -24.57 -18.08 -12.63
C VAL A 518 -24.01 -19.00 -13.73
N SER A 519 -23.01 -18.54 -14.46
CA SER A 519 -22.16 -19.40 -15.30
C SER A 519 -20.89 -19.76 -14.49
N ALA A 520 -20.21 -20.84 -14.91
CA ALA A 520 -19.05 -21.37 -14.17
C ALA A 520 -18.08 -20.24 -13.72
N PRO A 521 -17.90 -20.04 -12.40
CA PRO A 521 -17.06 -18.95 -11.90
C PRO A 521 -15.59 -19.22 -12.23
N ALA A 522 -14.87 -18.20 -12.70
CA ALA A 522 -13.42 -18.26 -12.75
C ALA A 522 -12.86 -18.12 -11.31
N ALA A 523 -11.97 -19.03 -10.93
CA ALA A 523 -11.31 -19.03 -9.64
C ALA A 523 -9.81 -18.83 -9.82
N VAL A 524 -9.21 -18.00 -8.98
CA VAL A 524 -7.76 -17.73 -8.95
C VAL A 524 -7.26 -17.74 -7.51
N ALA A 525 -5.96 -17.95 -7.31
CA ALA A 525 -5.34 -17.68 -6.01
C ALA A 525 -5.41 -16.18 -5.74
N PRO A 526 -6.07 -15.73 -4.65
CA PRO A 526 -6.19 -14.29 -4.36
C PRO A 526 -4.83 -13.67 -4.04
N LEU A 527 -4.63 -12.46 -4.49
CA LEU A 527 -3.49 -11.65 -4.12
C LEU A 527 -3.66 -11.10 -2.70
N PRO A 528 -2.68 -11.25 -1.81
CA PRO A 528 -2.79 -10.75 -0.44
C PRO A 528 -2.65 -9.22 -0.41
N SER A 529 -3.34 -8.58 0.53
CA SER A 529 -3.08 -7.20 0.91
C SER A 529 -2.21 -7.18 2.15
N ILE A 530 -0.98 -6.67 2.06
CA ILE A 530 0.01 -6.66 3.13
C ILE A 530 0.51 -5.25 3.44
N ARG A 531 0.99 -5.04 4.66
CA ARG A 531 1.79 -3.87 5.06
C ARG A 531 3.20 -4.31 5.42
N THR A 532 4.18 -3.54 4.97
CA THR A 532 5.61 -3.85 5.16
C THR A 532 6.00 -3.96 6.64
N ALA A 533 5.32 -3.21 7.51
CA ALA A 533 5.58 -3.18 8.96
C ALA A 533 5.00 -4.38 9.75
N GLU A 534 4.04 -5.12 9.19
CA GLU A 534 3.30 -6.17 9.91
C GLU A 534 4.16 -7.20 10.66
N PRO A 535 5.29 -7.69 10.12
CA PRO A 535 6.10 -8.66 10.83
C PRO A 535 6.64 -8.13 12.17
N PHE A 536 7.13 -6.87 12.20
CA PHE A 536 7.61 -6.23 13.42
C PHE A 536 6.45 -5.85 14.35
N GLU A 537 5.33 -5.40 13.81
CA GLU A 537 4.14 -5.07 14.58
C GLU A 537 3.59 -6.28 15.33
N ARG A 538 3.60 -7.47 14.71
CA ARG A 538 3.21 -8.72 15.39
C ARG A 538 4.11 -9.04 16.59
N LEU A 539 5.42 -8.82 16.49
CA LEU A 539 6.34 -8.97 17.62
C LEU A 539 6.01 -7.98 18.76
N ARG A 540 5.73 -6.71 18.37
CA ARG A 540 5.32 -5.68 19.34
C ARG A 540 3.99 -6.03 20.02
N ASP A 541 3.03 -6.57 19.28
CA ASP A 541 1.73 -7.03 19.82
C ASP A 541 1.92 -8.15 20.85
N LEU A 542 2.83 -9.10 20.62
CA LEU A 542 3.18 -10.14 21.61
C LEU A 542 3.79 -9.54 22.89
N SER A 543 4.68 -8.57 22.75
CA SER A 543 5.25 -7.84 23.90
C SER A 543 4.19 -7.04 24.66
N ASP A 544 3.25 -6.40 23.97
CA ASP A 544 2.17 -5.64 24.60
C ASP A 544 1.19 -6.59 25.35
N ALA A 545 0.88 -7.74 24.78
CA ALA A 545 0.08 -8.78 25.45
C ALA A 545 0.79 -9.32 26.71
N TYR A 546 2.12 -9.47 26.66
CA TYR A 546 2.90 -9.86 27.83
C TYR A 546 2.87 -8.77 28.92
N LEU A 547 3.07 -7.51 28.53
CA LEU A 547 2.97 -6.35 29.44
C LEU A 547 1.61 -6.28 30.13
N ALA A 548 0.52 -6.44 29.37
CA ALA A 548 -0.85 -6.43 29.92
C ALA A 548 -1.08 -7.55 30.94
N ARG A 549 -0.44 -8.71 30.77
CA ARG A 549 -0.56 -9.87 31.68
C ARG A 549 0.31 -9.75 32.92
N THR A 550 1.54 -9.21 32.79
CA THR A 550 2.57 -9.29 33.83
C THR A 550 2.88 -7.96 34.50
N GLY A 551 2.46 -6.85 33.93
CA GLY A 551 2.77 -5.49 34.39
C GLY A 551 4.14 -4.96 33.96
N ALA A 552 4.94 -5.75 33.22
CA ALA A 552 6.26 -5.35 32.69
C ALA A 552 6.50 -5.95 31.32
N ARG A 553 7.27 -5.26 30.47
CA ARG A 553 7.70 -5.79 29.16
C ARG A 553 8.75 -6.89 29.34
N PRO A 554 8.91 -7.80 28.34
CA PRO A 554 10.09 -8.65 28.27
C PRO A 554 11.36 -7.78 28.26
N ARG A 555 12.42 -8.21 28.97
CA ARG A 555 13.63 -7.40 29.14
C ARG A 555 14.87 -8.09 28.61
N VAL A 556 15.81 -7.28 28.08
CA VAL A 556 17.18 -7.66 27.78
C VAL A 556 18.14 -6.75 28.54
N PHE A 557 19.04 -7.36 29.33
CA PHE A 557 20.09 -6.63 30.03
C PHE A 557 21.25 -6.35 29.08
N LEU A 558 21.65 -5.09 28.92
CA LEU A 558 22.81 -4.72 28.11
C LEU A 558 24.07 -4.80 28.99
N ALA A 559 24.89 -5.84 28.83
CA ALA A 559 26.17 -5.98 29.51
C ALA A 559 27.22 -5.11 28.82
N ASN A 560 27.20 -3.81 29.16
CA ASN A 560 28.07 -2.81 28.58
C ASN A 560 29.46 -2.93 29.23
N LEU A 561 30.52 -3.18 28.44
CA LEU A 561 31.89 -3.39 28.95
C LEU A 561 32.78 -2.19 28.67
N GLY A 562 33.51 -1.77 29.69
CA GLY A 562 34.48 -0.68 29.61
C GLY A 562 33.88 0.73 29.73
N PRO A 563 34.61 1.76 29.32
CA PRO A 563 34.14 3.13 29.40
C PRO A 563 33.03 3.44 28.42
N ILE A 564 32.21 4.46 28.69
CA ILE A 564 31.05 4.87 27.90
C ILE A 564 31.36 4.95 26.40
N ALA A 565 32.46 5.55 26.03
CA ALA A 565 32.88 5.70 24.63
C ALA A 565 33.09 4.37 23.90
N ALA A 566 33.42 3.28 24.62
CA ALA A 566 33.65 1.97 24.03
C ALA A 566 32.39 1.20 23.69
N PHE A 567 31.32 1.34 24.48
CA PHE A 567 30.12 0.54 24.30
C PHE A 567 28.95 1.30 23.68
N THR A 568 28.89 2.64 23.75
CA THR A 568 27.72 3.44 23.37
C THR A 568 27.18 3.09 22.00
N ALA A 569 28.02 2.97 20.98
CA ALA A 569 27.57 2.68 19.62
C ALA A 569 26.84 1.32 19.52
N ARG A 570 27.42 0.27 20.13
CA ARG A 570 26.84 -1.08 20.11
C ARG A 570 25.69 -1.25 21.09
N ALA A 571 25.69 -0.56 22.22
CA ALA A 571 24.58 -0.52 23.15
C ALA A 571 23.36 0.17 22.53
N THR A 572 23.55 1.31 21.84
CA THR A 572 22.48 2.00 21.10
C THR A 572 21.92 1.11 19.97
N PHE A 573 22.82 0.43 19.24
CA PHE A 573 22.39 -0.53 18.22
C PHE A 573 21.56 -1.68 18.84
N ALA A 574 22.05 -2.29 19.93
CA ALA A 574 21.36 -3.39 20.61
C ALA A 574 20.01 -2.93 21.18
N LYS A 575 19.94 -1.74 21.80
CA LYS A 575 18.69 -1.14 22.28
C LYS A 575 17.68 -1.03 21.13
N ASN A 576 18.06 -0.37 20.04
CA ASN A 576 17.23 -0.18 18.86
C ASN A 576 16.79 -1.53 18.24
N PHE A 577 17.68 -2.52 18.27
CA PHE A 577 17.43 -3.86 17.78
C PHE A 577 16.33 -4.57 18.59
N PHE A 578 16.46 -4.66 19.91
CA PHE A 578 15.53 -5.37 20.77
C PHE A 578 14.20 -4.64 20.92
N GLU A 579 14.21 -3.31 21.02
CA GLU A 579 13.01 -2.51 21.14
C GLU A 579 12.15 -2.52 19.86
N ALA A 580 12.73 -2.81 18.69
CA ALA A 580 11.96 -3.06 17.47
C ALA A 580 11.01 -4.26 17.61
N GLY A 581 11.35 -5.26 18.43
CA GLY A 581 10.49 -6.37 18.84
C GLY A 581 9.67 -6.12 20.11
N GLY A 582 9.79 -4.94 20.73
CA GLY A 582 9.12 -4.62 21.98
C GLY A 582 9.81 -5.15 23.25
N ILE A 583 11.06 -5.62 23.14
CA ILE A 583 11.86 -6.08 24.28
C ILE A 583 12.58 -4.87 24.89
N GLU A 584 12.25 -4.52 26.13
CA GLU A 584 12.83 -3.37 26.84
C GLU A 584 14.32 -3.59 27.09
N ALA A 585 15.18 -2.68 26.63
CA ALA A 585 16.60 -2.74 26.86
C ALA A 585 17.00 -2.03 28.18
N VAL A 586 17.50 -2.81 29.15
CA VAL A 586 17.97 -2.29 30.43
C VAL A 586 19.39 -1.71 30.25
N MET A 587 19.48 -0.38 30.22
CA MET A 587 20.72 0.37 30.05
C MET A 587 21.46 0.54 31.38
N ASN A 588 22.79 0.78 31.32
CA ASN A 588 23.66 1.07 32.46
C ASN A 588 24.89 1.84 32.01
N ASP A 589 25.72 2.29 32.97
CA ASP A 589 26.89 3.11 32.74
C ASP A 589 28.19 2.31 32.42
N GLY A 590 28.07 0.97 32.28
CA GLY A 590 29.14 0.07 31.92
C GLY A 590 29.83 -0.59 33.13
N PHE A 591 30.47 -1.72 32.86
CA PHE A 591 31.14 -2.55 33.88
C PHE A 591 32.59 -2.81 33.54
N SER A 592 33.44 -2.69 34.58
CA SER A 592 34.81 -3.16 34.60
C SER A 592 35.01 -4.32 35.59
N ASP A 593 33.98 -4.71 36.35
CA ASP A 593 33.96 -5.68 37.41
C ASP A 593 32.83 -6.70 37.17
N GLN A 594 33.19 -7.98 37.15
CA GLN A 594 32.24 -9.06 36.85
C GLN A 594 31.23 -9.32 37.99
N ASP A 595 31.57 -9.05 39.24
CA ASP A 595 30.65 -9.21 40.37
C ASP A 595 29.57 -8.12 40.34
N LYS A 596 29.93 -6.88 40.00
CA LYS A 596 28.99 -5.78 39.80
C LYS A 596 28.10 -6.03 38.61
N LEU A 597 28.64 -6.57 37.53
CA LEU A 597 27.88 -6.93 36.35
C LEU A 597 26.84 -8.03 36.69
N ARG A 598 27.27 -9.07 37.42
CA ARG A 598 26.36 -10.16 37.85
C ARG A 598 25.27 -9.65 38.75
N GLN A 599 25.53 -8.76 39.69
CA GLN A 599 24.52 -8.18 40.57
C GLN A 599 23.54 -7.32 39.78
N ALA A 600 24.04 -6.45 38.91
CA ALA A 600 23.16 -5.59 38.06
C ALA A 600 22.31 -6.43 37.14
N TYR A 601 22.80 -7.54 36.60
CA TYR A 601 22.00 -8.46 35.80
C TYR A 601 20.87 -9.07 36.66
N ALA A 602 21.16 -9.55 37.85
CA ALA A 602 20.16 -10.12 38.75
C ALA A 602 19.08 -9.08 39.13
N ASP A 603 19.48 -7.83 39.43
CA ASP A 603 18.57 -6.74 39.76
C ASP A 603 17.68 -6.31 38.58
N SER A 604 18.13 -6.51 37.36
CA SER A 604 17.40 -6.16 36.13
C SER A 604 16.15 -7.01 35.88
N GLN A 605 16.08 -8.18 36.49
CA GLN A 605 15.04 -9.20 36.25
C GLN A 605 14.90 -9.63 34.77
N ALA A 606 15.95 -9.40 33.97
CA ALA A 606 15.96 -9.78 32.55
C ALA A 606 16.32 -11.27 32.43
N LYS A 607 15.62 -12.00 31.56
CA LYS A 607 15.99 -13.35 31.15
C LYS A 607 17.07 -13.36 30.07
N LEU A 608 17.14 -12.30 29.28
CA LEU A 608 18.04 -12.13 28.14
C LEU A 608 19.18 -11.19 28.51
N SER A 609 20.33 -11.38 27.87
CA SER A 609 21.45 -10.44 27.98
C SER A 609 22.12 -10.20 26.63
N CYS A 610 22.71 -9.00 26.44
CA CYS A 610 23.48 -8.65 25.24
C CYS A 610 24.78 -7.96 25.64
N ILE A 611 25.92 -8.53 25.24
CA ILE A 611 27.24 -7.98 25.51
C ILE A 611 27.51 -6.89 24.46
N CYS A 612 27.87 -5.67 24.93
CA CYS A 612 28.10 -4.49 24.12
C CYS A 612 29.44 -3.83 24.44
N SER A 613 30.36 -3.80 23.47
CA SER A 613 31.63 -3.05 23.54
C SER A 613 32.37 -3.01 22.19
N THR A 614 33.63 -2.53 22.17
CA THR A 614 34.54 -2.62 21.01
C THR A 614 35.10 -4.02 20.84
N ASP A 615 35.63 -4.34 19.64
CA ASP A 615 36.26 -5.63 19.37
C ASP A 615 37.47 -5.89 20.28
N GLU A 616 38.29 -4.88 20.57
CA GLU A 616 39.42 -4.98 21.49
C GLU A 616 39.03 -5.40 22.91
N ILE A 617 37.89 -4.90 23.41
CA ILE A 617 37.37 -5.28 24.73
C ILE A 617 36.74 -6.68 24.69
N TYR A 618 36.10 -7.05 23.59
CA TYR A 618 35.59 -8.40 23.38
C TYR A 618 36.71 -9.45 23.39
N GLU A 619 37.86 -9.15 22.79
CA GLU A 619 39.01 -10.06 22.82
C GLU A 619 39.44 -10.41 24.25
N LYS A 620 39.34 -9.47 25.18
CA LYS A 620 39.80 -9.62 26.56
C LYS A 620 38.73 -10.16 27.50
N HIS A 621 37.48 -9.75 27.34
CA HIS A 621 36.46 -9.88 28.38
C HIS A 621 35.18 -10.63 27.93
N ALA A 622 34.94 -10.84 26.62
CA ALA A 622 33.66 -11.42 26.17
C ALA A 622 33.40 -12.84 26.69
N VAL A 623 34.43 -13.68 26.73
CA VAL A 623 34.37 -15.07 27.23
C VAL A 623 34.00 -15.09 28.70
N GLU A 624 34.71 -14.36 29.53
CA GLU A 624 34.48 -14.27 30.97
C GLU A 624 33.06 -13.71 31.27
N THR A 625 32.68 -12.65 30.56
CA THR A 625 31.34 -12.04 30.70
C THR A 625 30.24 -13.00 30.32
N ALA A 626 30.37 -13.75 29.22
CA ALA A 626 29.37 -14.74 28.80
C ALA A 626 29.21 -15.85 29.85
N GLN A 627 30.31 -16.32 30.43
CA GLN A 627 30.29 -17.31 31.51
C GLN A 627 29.64 -16.77 32.79
N THR A 628 29.90 -15.51 33.14
CA THR A 628 29.28 -14.81 34.29
C THR A 628 27.79 -14.70 34.09
N LEU A 629 27.33 -14.24 32.94
CA LEU A 629 25.90 -14.10 32.61
C LEU A 629 25.17 -15.45 32.59
N ARG A 630 25.81 -16.47 32.02
CA ARG A 630 25.26 -17.83 32.02
C ARG A 630 25.12 -18.39 33.44
N THR A 631 26.11 -18.20 34.26
CA THR A 631 26.09 -18.64 35.69
C THR A 631 25.04 -17.85 36.50
N ALA A 632 24.83 -16.58 36.14
CA ALA A 632 23.78 -15.74 36.71
C ALA A 632 22.35 -16.06 36.22
N GLY A 633 22.19 -17.01 35.29
CA GLY A 633 20.88 -17.49 34.83
C GLY A 633 20.36 -16.85 33.55
N SER A 634 21.21 -16.17 32.76
CA SER A 634 20.79 -15.67 31.44
C SER A 634 20.51 -16.82 30.49
N THR A 635 19.28 -16.87 29.95
CA THR A 635 18.81 -17.97 29.09
C THR A 635 19.32 -17.87 27.67
N LEU A 636 19.36 -16.64 27.13
CA LEU A 636 19.99 -16.34 25.84
C LEU A 636 20.98 -15.17 25.99
N ILE A 637 22.21 -15.41 25.57
CA ILE A 637 23.27 -14.42 25.61
C ILE A 637 23.60 -13.98 24.18
N TYR A 638 23.39 -12.71 23.90
CA TYR A 638 23.71 -12.09 22.61
C TYR A 638 25.03 -11.34 22.69
N LEU A 639 25.70 -11.17 21.54
CA LEU A 639 26.83 -10.26 21.39
C LEU A 639 26.55 -9.29 20.24
N ALA A 640 26.67 -7.99 20.50
CA ALA A 640 26.49 -6.93 19.51
C ALA A 640 27.75 -6.77 18.66
N GLY A 641 27.86 -7.52 17.57
CA GLY A 641 28.99 -7.55 16.65
C GLY A 641 29.03 -8.84 15.84
N ARG A 642 29.91 -8.89 14.84
CA ARG A 642 30.18 -10.11 14.08
C ARG A 642 31.13 -11.00 14.87
N PRO A 643 30.99 -12.32 14.84
CA PRO A 643 31.83 -13.23 15.65
C PRO A 643 33.28 -13.29 15.18
N GLY A 644 33.58 -13.03 13.91
CA GLY A 644 34.89 -13.17 13.32
C GLY A 644 35.46 -14.59 13.47
N GLU A 645 36.76 -14.71 13.64
CA GLU A 645 37.46 -15.99 13.76
C GLU A 645 37.25 -16.67 15.14
N ARG A 646 36.70 -15.96 16.12
CA ARG A 646 36.48 -16.46 17.47
C ARG A 646 35.06 -17.04 17.68
N GLU A 647 34.30 -17.26 16.65
CA GLU A 647 32.89 -17.71 16.75
C GLU A 647 32.73 -18.96 17.61
N GLU A 648 33.52 -20.00 17.37
CA GLU A 648 33.45 -21.23 18.14
C GLU A 648 33.80 -21.08 19.63
N GLU A 649 34.79 -20.24 19.94
CA GLU A 649 35.20 -19.93 21.31
C GLU A 649 34.05 -19.22 22.06
N LEU A 650 33.49 -18.21 21.43
CA LEU A 650 32.39 -17.42 21.99
C LEU A 650 31.13 -18.23 22.21
N ILE A 651 30.78 -19.13 21.28
CA ILE A 651 29.66 -20.08 21.42
C ILE A 651 29.91 -21.03 22.59
N ARG A 652 31.10 -21.58 22.72
CA ARG A 652 31.47 -22.46 23.85
C ARG A 652 31.39 -21.72 25.20
N ALA A 653 31.69 -20.42 25.23
CA ALA A 653 31.56 -19.60 26.44
C ALA A 653 30.10 -19.36 26.85
N GLY A 654 29.13 -19.55 25.93
CA GLY A 654 27.71 -19.43 26.21
C GLY A 654 26.98 -18.38 25.37
N ILE A 655 27.66 -17.67 24.45
CA ILE A 655 27.00 -16.74 23.52
C ILE A 655 26.14 -17.58 22.55
N THR A 656 24.86 -17.27 22.50
CA THR A 656 23.87 -18.02 21.70
C THR A 656 23.62 -17.43 20.32
N THR A 657 23.84 -16.11 20.16
CA THR A 657 23.52 -15.40 18.91
C THR A 657 24.33 -14.09 18.79
N PHE A 658 24.76 -13.79 17.59
CA PHE A 658 25.42 -12.52 17.24
C PHE A 658 24.43 -11.61 16.53
N ILE A 659 24.33 -10.34 16.98
CA ILE A 659 23.49 -9.33 16.37
C ILE A 659 24.33 -8.25 15.69
N PHE A 660 24.11 -8.03 14.42
CA PHE A 660 24.87 -7.07 13.61
C PHE A 660 24.04 -6.54 12.43
N ALA A 661 24.47 -5.44 11.82
CA ALA A 661 23.77 -4.88 10.66
C ALA A 661 23.72 -5.89 9.49
N GLY A 662 22.50 -6.26 9.08
CA GLY A 662 22.23 -7.23 8.02
C GLY A 662 21.99 -8.68 8.51
N CYS A 663 21.99 -8.96 9.83
CA CYS A 663 21.45 -10.23 10.34
C CYS A 663 19.90 -10.26 10.18
N ASP A 664 19.33 -11.45 10.23
CA ASP A 664 17.87 -11.64 10.20
C ASP A 664 17.27 -11.22 11.55
N THR A 665 16.88 -9.94 11.63
CA THR A 665 16.37 -9.31 12.85
C THR A 665 15.05 -9.94 13.30
N LEU A 666 14.13 -10.26 12.37
CA LEU A 666 12.84 -10.84 12.70
C LEU A 666 13.00 -12.23 13.34
N LYS A 667 13.84 -13.07 12.77
CA LYS A 667 14.12 -14.40 13.30
C LYS A 667 14.75 -14.35 14.69
N VAL A 668 15.70 -13.44 14.90
CA VAL A 668 16.37 -13.27 16.20
C VAL A 668 15.38 -12.76 17.24
N LEU A 669 14.58 -11.75 16.91
CA LEU A 669 13.59 -11.18 17.83
C LEU A 669 12.45 -12.13 18.17
N SER A 670 11.97 -12.92 17.20
CA SER A 670 10.95 -13.94 17.47
C SER A 670 11.45 -14.93 18.53
N ARG A 671 12.66 -15.48 18.34
CA ARG A 671 13.27 -16.39 19.33
C ARG A 671 13.48 -15.71 20.70
N ALA A 672 13.89 -14.43 20.68
CA ALA A 672 14.10 -13.68 21.91
C ALA A 672 12.80 -13.49 22.70
N LEU A 673 11.70 -13.18 22.01
CA LEU A 673 10.37 -13.05 22.62
C LEU A 673 9.84 -14.38 23.15
N ASP A 674 9.97 -15.47 22.37
CA ASP A 674 9.55 -16.80 22.81
C ASP A 674 10.20 -17.16 24.15
N GLU A 675 11.51 -16.92 24.28
CA GLU A 675 12.26 -17.21 25.51
C GLU A 675 11.92 -16.25 26.65
N ALA A 676 11.84 -14.94 26.36
CA ALA A 676 11.59 -13.94 27.40
C ALA A 676 10.16 -14.02 27.96
N CYS A 677 9.19 -14.46 27.14
CA CYS A 677 7.78 -14.57 27.53
C CYS A 677 7.40 -15.96 28.12
N ALA A 678 8.25 -16.98 27.93
CA ALA A 678 8.09 -18.29 28.56
C ALA A 678 8.22 -18.18 30.10
#